data_c96f76ec879a459a57c84360283cd9b5
#
_entry.id   c96f76ec879a459a57c84360283cd9b5
#
_cell.length_a   1.000
_cell.length_b   1.000
_cell.length_c   1.000
_cell.angle_alpha   90.00
_cell.angle_beta   90.00
_cell.angle_gamma   90.00
#
_symmetry.space_group_name_H-M   'P 1'
#
loop_
_entity.id
_entity.type
_entity.pdbx_description
1 polymer ?
#
loop_
_entity_poly.entity_id
_entity_poly.type
_entity_poly.pdbx_seq_one_letter_code
_entity_poly.pdbx_strand_id
1 'polypeptide(L)'
;MKQDFRVVDHYIPRRESMDKALGQISYTDDLNLPGQAYAVVVRSPYSSATVLHIDVSEAEKVPGYLGCLLPDEVPAALYNPSGNPPAELLLKDVHVLTKEPKFIGDRLLCIAAETPEACREAARLVKLEFEINAPILNIRDAMAEGARQIEPHLSDNNIVRHRQVAQGDVSSKGPIVLKGHFSTQPMQHVPIEPTACLCDFSSGRELTVYSNSQTVFQERRIVAEVLGLKETQVRFIKPAVGGGFGSRQQLHSQPVIALMSKKLKRPVKCVYTREEEMTAVAVRLGSEVDIEISAEEDGTLQSFETNYLANIGPYTVHGPTIVAGASRKVEYRIPNYLFNGYSVLTNDICGGAFRGYGNTQLSFGREILMERMAKRLGMDPIEFRLKNHVKVGECFPGLNTPVTSCAIEACAARANEIRSRIDAAEGILWNEDVHQAWGTAFATHGSGPSSREGLSSAVIMINDDGTVRVLVGSADIGQGSETMICQIVAETLGAALEDIQIKAADTLLTPYDTGTFASSQTFVCGNAVTLAAQDARDKLLAQIKETEPEADVQNAGTGFTISRPGTAEETLTFREAVRKVSFNQHGGVIIGSGSYKAQASPPPFVVCLVKAEYFPKFNSIRLLHIIEVADVGTPINRLTVEGQLEGGIAQGVGYALMERMELNHLTKKTLSTDLLHYRIPQAGDMPPTHVEIVDGYEPTGPHGAKSVGEVATVPVGPAIVNAVSAATERELNKIPLCDEFVILSHNAGRRSAT
;
A
#
# COMPACT_ATOMS: atom_id res chain seq x y z
N MET A 1 8.01 21.03 -23.71
CA MET A 1 7.39 22.27 -23.17
C MET A 1 6.49 21.84 -22.02
N LYS A 2 6.62 22.45 -20.85
CA LYS A 2 5.73 22.21 -19.71
C LYS A 2 4.31 22.60 -20.13
N GLN A 3 3.36 21.69 -20.02
CA GLN A 3 1.96 21.98 -20.31
C GLN A 3 1.43 22.88 -19.19
N ASP A 4 0.79 23.98 -19.54
CA ASP A 4 0.15 24.88 -18.57
C ASP A 4 -1.23 24.31 -18.23
N PHE A 5 -1.33 23.67 -17.06
CA PHE A 5 -2.56 23.06 -16.56
C PHE A 5 -3.33 24.04 -15.69
N ARG A 6 -4.64 23.94 -15.70
CA ARG A 6 -5.54 24.81 -14.94
C ARG A 6 -5.67 24.37 -13.47
N VAL A 7 -5.76 23.07 -13.23
CA VAL A 7 -5.94 22.48 -11.89
C VAL A 7 -5.00 21.32 -11.61
N VAL A 8 -4.45 20.66 -12.62
CA VAL A 8 -3.41 19.66 -12.51
C VAL A 8 -2.08 20.35 -12.21
N ASP A 9 -1.15 19.71 -11.52
CA ASP A 9 0.15 20.26 -11.11
C ASP A 9 0.04 21.45 -10.12
N HIS A 10 -1.06 21.51 -9.35
CA HIS A 10 -1.33 22.59 -8.39
C HIS A 10 -1.51 22.04 -6.97
N TYR A 11 -1.35 22.92 -5.96
CA TYR A 11 -1.64 22.64 -4.55
C TYR A 11 -3.14 22.84 -4.30
N ILE A 12 -3.92 21.77 -4.43
CA ILE A 12 -5.36 21.81 -4.18
C ILE A 12 -5.66 21.14 -2.84
N PRO A 13 -6.31 21.83 -1.89
CA PRO A 13 -6.75 21.21 -0.63
C PRO A 13 -7.66 20.02 -0.87
N ARG A 14 -7.54 19.00 -0.04
CA ARG A 14 -8.40 17.82 -0.12
C ARG A 14 -9.85 18.20 0.15
N ARG A 15 -10.77 17.70 -0.65
CA ARG A 15 -12.20 18.03 -0.59
C ARG A 15 -12.82 17.76 0.80
N GLU A 16 -12.43 16.64 1.40
CA GLU A 16 -12.93 16.20 2.69
C GLU A 16 -12.18 16.77 3.90
N SER A 17 -11.19 17.64 3.69
CA SER A 17 -10.35 18.14 4.79
C SER A 17 -11.13 18.95 5.83
N MET A 18 -12.08 19.78 5.38
CA MET A 18 -12.92 20.57 6.29
C MET A 18 -13.85 19.66 7.09
N ASP A 19 -14.52 18.69 6.43
CA ASP A 19 -15.44 17.76 7.10
C ASP A 19 -14.68 16.89 8.12
N LYS A 20 -13.43 16.49 7.82
CA LYS A 20 -12.57 15.82 8.79
C LYS A 20 -12.22 16.70 9.99
N ALA A 21 -11.80 17.93 9.74
CA ALA A 21 -11.43 18.86 10.80
C ALA A 21 -12.61 19.20 11.73
N LEU A 22 -13.83 19.22 11.19
CA LEU A 22 -15.08 19.47 11.94
C LEU A 22 -15.72 18.20 12.54
N GLY A 23 -15.13 17.02 12.31
CA GLY A 23 -15.70 15.75 12.78
C GLY A 23 -17.00 15.34 12.10
N GLN A 24 -17.24 15.79 10.87
CA GLN A 24 -18.47 15.53 10.11
C GLN A 24 -18.36 14.29 9.19
N ILE A 25 -17.17 13.73 9.06
CA ILE A 25 -16.95 12.51 8.28
C ILE A 25 -17.28 11.27 9.13
N SER A 26 -17.89 10.27 8.50
CA SER A 26 -18.25 9.00 9.18
C SER A 26 -17.30 7.88 8.74
N TYR A 27 -16.65 7.26 9.70
CA TYR A 27 -15.88 6.02 9.54
C TYR A 27 -16.77 4.80 9.79
N THR A 28 -16.24 3.59 9.61
CA THR A 28 -17.05 2.38 9.74
C THR A 28 -17.63 2.22 11.15
N ASP A 29 -16.90 2.57 12.20
CA ASP A 29 -17.38 2.48 13.58
C ASP A 29 -18.48 3.50 13.92
N ASP A 30 -18.52 4.65 13.24
CA ASP A 30 -19.52 5.68 13.45
C ASP A 30 -20.92 5.27 12.91
N LEU A 31 -20.95 4.30 11.98
CA LEU A 31 -22.20 3.86 11.37
C LEU A 31 -23.01 3.01 12.34
N ASN A 32 -24.30 3.31 12.45
CA ASN A 32 -25.25 2.55 13.26
C ASN A 32 -26.53 2.28 12.49
N LEU A 33 -27.00 1.03 12.54
CA LEU A 33 -28.25 0.61 11.94
C LEU A 33 -29.28 0.27 13.04
N PRO A 34 -30.58 0.51 12.81
CA PRO A 34 -31.63 0.19 13.79
C PRO A 34 -31.59 -1.29 14.17
N GLY A 35 -31.63 -1.57 15.48
CA GLY A 35 -31.66 -2.93 16.01
C GLY A 35 -30.36 -3.71 15.86
N GLN A 36 -29.23 -3.06 15.56
CA GLN A 36 -27.96 -3.74 15.43
C GLN A 36 -27.50 -4.44 16.70
N ALA A 37 -26.77 -5.52 16.53
CA ALA A 37 -25.98 -6.19 17.56
C ALA A 37 -24.49 -5.91 17.37
N TYR A 38 -23.71 -6.25 18.38
CA TYR A 38 -22.26 -6.19 18.35
C TYR A 38 -21.68 -7.59 18.39
N ALA A 39 -20.49 -7.77 17.81
CA ALA A 39 -19.80 -9.04 17.83
C ALA A 39 -18.32 -8.90 18.15
N VAL A 40 -17.77 -9.90 18.83
CA VAL A 40 -16.36 -10.09 19.12
C VAL A 40 -15.95 -11.47 18.61
N VAL A 41 -14.80 -11.54 17.95
CA VAL A 41 -14.19 -12.80 17.52
C VAL A 41 -13.19 -13.25 18.58
N VAL A 42 -13.47 -14.38 19.24
CA VAL A 42 -12.56 -15.00 20.19
C VAL A 42 -11.43 -15.66 19.43
N ARG A 43 -10.19 -15.38 19.82
CA ARG A 43 -8.98 -15.71 19.09
C ARG A 43 -8.05 -16.61 19.89
N SER A 44 -7.18 -17.32 19.16
CA SER A 44 -6.16 -18.17 19.76
C SER A 44 -5.10 -17.37 20.49
N PRO A 45 -4.78 -17.71 21.74
CA PRO A 45 -3.62 -17.17 22.44
C PRO A 45 -2.32 -17.95 22.13
N TYR A 46 -2.38 -18.98 21.28
CA TYR A 46 -1.26 -19.86 20.97
C TYR A 46 -0.93 -19.84 19.48
N SER A 47 0.37 -19.94 19.19
CA SER A 47 0.89 -19.99 17.82
C SER A 47 0.65 -21.33 17.12
N SER A 48 0.37 -22.41 17.84
CA SER A 48 0.03 -23.72 17.30
C SER A 48 -0.67 -24.54 18.37
N ALA A 49 -1.92 -24.92 18.13
CA ALA A 49 -2.69 -25.72 19.08
C ALA A 49 -3.85 -26.44 18.37
N THR A 50 -4.51 -27.35 19.10
CA THR A 50 -5.80 -27.93 18.74
C THR A 50 -6.79 -27.62 19.85
N VAL A 51 -7.96 -27.08 19.50
CA VAL A 51 -9.05 -26.83 20.46
C VAL A 51 -9.77 -28.15 20.72
N LEU A 52 -9.64 -28.65 21.93
CA LEU A 52 -10.27 -29.91 22.37
C LEU A 52 -11.72 -29.71 22.79
N HIS A 53 -12.02 -28.58 23.48
CA HIS A 53 -13.35 -28.27 23.97
C HIS A 53 -13.62 -26.77 23.98
N ILE A 54 -14.86 -26.37 23.68
CA ILE A 54 -15.39 -25.00 23.74
C ILE A 54 -16.63 -25.03 24.62
N ASP A 55 -16.58 -24.35 25.78
CA ASP A 55 -17.72 -24.17 26.69
C ASP A 55 -18.14 -22.70 26.73
N VAL A 56 -19.34 -22.40 26.24
CA VAL A 56 -19.95 -21.07 26.20
C VAL A 56 -21.04 -20.87 27.28
N SER A 57 -21.25 -21.86 28.17
CA SER A 57 -22.37 -21.88 29.13
C SER A 57 -22.41 -20.68 30.09
N GLU A 58 -21.25 -20.18 30.50
CA GLU A 58 -21.16 -18.97 31.33
C GLU A 58 -21.34 -17.69 30.50
N ALA A 59 -20.90 -17.68 29.25
CA ALA A 59 -21.11 -16.57 28.34
C ALA A 59 -22.60 -16.33 28.05
N GLU A 60 -23.39 -17.39 27.94
CA GLU A 60 -24.83 -17.34 27.71
C GLU A 60 -25.63 -16.66 28.84
N LYS A 61 -25.06 -16.58 30.07
CA LYS A 61 -25.68 -15.95 31.23
C LYS A 61 -25.47 -14.44 31.28
N VAL A 62 -24.62 -13.88 30.43
CA VAL A 62 -24.36 -12.44 30.41
C VAL A 62 -25.59 -11.69 29.91
N PRO A 63 -26.08 -10.68 30.65
CA PRO A 63 -27.20 -9.87 30.22
C PRO A 63 -26.93 -9.23 28.86
N GLY A 64 -27.88 -9.41 27.92
CA GLY A 64 -27.72 -8.92 26.53
C GLY A 64 -27.00 -9.86 25.61
N TYR A 65 -26.56 -11.08 26.04
CA TYR A 65 -26.05 -12.11 25.14
C TYR A 65 -27.11 -12.49 24.09
N LEU A 66 -26.69 -12.63 22.84
CA LEU A 66 -27.58 -12.93 21.70
C LEU A 66 -27.26 -14.27 21.02
N GLY A 67 -26.04 -14.72 21.10
CA GLY A 67 -25.63 -15.99 20.51
C GLY A 67 -24.15 -16.06 20.18
N CYS A 68 -23.73 -17.25 19.73
CA CYS A 68 -22.36 -17.49 19.23
C CYS A 68 -22.39 -18.19 17.87
N LEU A 69 -21.25 -18.21 17.19
CA LEU A 69 -20.94 -19.08 16.06
C LEU A 69 -19.70 -19.91 16.40
N LEU A 70 -19.83 -21.22 16.29
CA LEU A 70 -18.76 -22.18 16.50
C LEU A 70 -18.20 -22.65 15.15
N PRO A 71 -16.99 -23.25 15.11
CA PRO A 71 -16.37 -23.75 13.88
C PRO A 71 -17.25 -24.73 13.08
N ASP A 72 -18.04 -25.56 13.75
CA ASP A 72 -18.93 -26.52 13.11
C ASP A 72 -20.21 -25.89 12.52
N GLU A 73 -20.49 -24.63 12.81
CA GLU A 73 -21.66 -23.87 12.34
C GLU A 73 -21.38 -22.97 11.11
N VAL A 74 -20.13 -22.93 10.67
CA VAL A 74 -19.68 -22.08 9.52
C VAL A 74 -19.27 -22.93 8.34
N PRO A 75 -19.23 -22.40 7.12
CA PRO A 75 -18.77 -23.12 5.95
C PRO A 75 -17.35 -23.70 6.16
N ALA A 76 -17.20 -25.00 5.87
CA ALA A 76 -15.91 -25.69 5.98
C ALA A 76 -14.95 -25.40 4.81
N ALA A 77 -15.45 -24.79 3.73
CA ALA A 77 -14.66 -24.48 2.54
C ALA A 77 -13.54 -23.48 2.87
N LEU A 78 -12.33 -23.80 2.44
CA LEU A 78 -11.19 -22.91 2.54
C LEU A 78 -11.30 -21.75 1.53
N TYR A 79 -10.80 -20.59 1.89
CA TYR A 79 -10.72 -19.44 1.01
C TYR A 79 -9.36 -18.74 1.16
N ASN A 80 -9.02 -17.86 0.20
CA ASN A 80 -7.93 -16.92 0.35
C ASN A 80 -8.52 -15.51 0.60
N PRO A 81 -8.16 -14.83 1.68
CA PRO A 81 -8.75 -13.55 2.02
C PRO A 81 -8.29 -12.38 1.16
N SER A 82 -7.18 -12.53 0.40
CA SER A 82 -6.59 -11.44 -0.38
C SER A 82 -7.23 -11.23 -1.76
N GLY A 83 -7.81 -12.27 -2.33
CA GLY A 83 -8.62 -12.20 -3.57
C GLY A 83 -7.96 -11.68 -4.85
N ASN A 84 -6.73 -11.23 -4.81
CA ASN A 84 -6.13 -10.44 -5.88
C ASN A 84 -4.98 -11.08 -6.68
N PRO A 85 -4.36 -12.16 -6.26
CA PRO A 85 -3.32 -12.77 -7.08
C PRO A 85 -3.90 -13.45 -8.31
N PRO A 86 -3.08 -13.67 -9.36
CA PRO A 86 -3.41 -14.56 -10.44
C PRO A 86 -3.96 -15.89 -9.88
N ALA A 87 -4.96 -16.47 -10.53
CA ALA A 87 -5.66 -17.66 -10.02
C ALA A 87 -4.71 -18.80 -9.64
N GLU A 88 -3.60 -18.93 -10.37
CA GLU A 88 -2.53 -19.91 -10.14
C GLU A 88 -1.68 -19.64 -8.89
N LEU A 89 -1.76 -18.42 -8.31
CA LEU A 89 -1.10 -18.05 -7.06
C LEU A 89 -2.06 -17.96 -5.87
N LEU A 90 -3.37 -18.13 -6.13
CA LEU A 90 -4.43 -18.15 -5.12
C LEU A 90 -4.52 -19.54 -4.48
N LEU A 91 -3.75 -19.76 -3.43
CA LEU A 91 -3.89 -20.93 -2.59
C LEU A 91 -4.96 -20.64 -1.53
N LYS A 92 -5.96 -21.53 -1.41
CA LYS A 92 -7.04 -21.42 -0.42
C LYS A 92 -6.68 -22.25 0.81
N ASP A 93 -6.42 -21.60 1.90
CA ASP A 93 -5.90 -22.23 3.12
C ASP A 93 -6.50 -21.67 4.43
N VAL A 94 -7.36 -20.64 4.35
CA VAL A 94 -7.95 -19.99 5.51
C VAL A 94 -9.37 -20.48 5.76
N HIS A 95 -9.69 -20.87 7.00
CA HIS A 95 -11.03 -21.16 7.48
C HIS A 95 -11.77 -19.89 7.95
N VAL A 96 -13.09 -19.89 7.90
CA VAL A 96 -13.92 -18.84 8.53
C VAL A 96 -13.68 -18.82 10.04
N LEU A 97 -13.79 -19.96 10.69
CA LEU A 97 -13.38 -20.27 12.08
C LEU A 97 -12.65 -21.60 12.10
N THR A 98 -11.70 -21.80 13.02
CA THR A 98 -10.89 -23.01 13.08
C THR A 98 -10.82 -23.61 14.50
N LYS A 99 -10.69 -24.95 14.58
CA LYS A 99 -10.30 -25.66 15.80
C LYS A 99 -8.77 -25.93 15.85
N GLU A 100 -8.06 -25.63 14.76
CA GLU A 100 -6.62 -25.85 14.65
C GLU A 100 -5.91 -24.50 14.38
N PRO A 101 -5.81 -23.63 15.40
CA PRO A 101 -5.15 -22.34 15.22
C PRO A 101 -3.66 -22.52 14.95
N LYS A 102 -3.13 -21.73 14.01
CA LYS A 102 -1.77 -21.82 13.50
C LYS A 102 -0.92 -20.60 13.82
N PHE A 103 -1.53 -19.53 14.36
CA PHE A 103 -0.85 -18.34 14.88
C PHE A 103 -1.65 -17.68 16.00
N ILE A 104 -1.00 -16.80 16.78
CA ILE A 104 -1.67 -15.97 17.79
C ILE A 104 -2.59 -14.98 17.07
N GLY A 105 -3.89 -15.02 17.41
CA GLY A 105 -4.88 -14.17 16.73
C GLY A 105 -5.79 -14.91 15.74
N ASP A 106 -5.57 -16.23 15.51
CA ASP A 106 -6.43 -17.03 14.65
C ASP A 106 -7.85 -17.18 15.23
N ARG A 107 -8.86 -17.25 14.37
CA ARG A 107 -10.28 -17.12 14.73
C ARG A 107 -10.87 -18.45 15.20
N LEU A 108 -11.31 -18.51 16.46
CA LEU A 108 -11.86 -19.73 17.08
C LEU A 108 -13.38 -19.77 17.07
N LEU A 109 -14.02 -18.70 17.54
CA LEU A 109 -15.48 -18.56 17.58
C LEU A 109 -15.87 -17.07 17.57
N CYS A 110 -17.16 -16.80 17.38
CA CYS A 110 -17.70 -15.44 17.40
C CYS A 110 -18.83 -15.35 18.42
N ILE A 111 -18.81 -14.33 19.25
CA ILE A 111 -19.86 -14.00 20.24
C ILE A 111 -20.60 -12.74 19.77
N ALA A 112 -21.92 -12.70 19.95
CA ALA A 112 -22.71 -11.52 19.71
C ALA A 112 -23.57 -11.16 20.92
N ALA A 113 -23.72 -9.84 21.17
CA ALA A 113 -24.53 -9.28 22.23
C ALA A 113 -25.15 -7.93 21.84
N GLU A 114 -26.04 -7.39 22.70
CA GLU A 114 -26.75 -6.11 22.48
C GLU A 114 -25.82 -4.89 22.61
N THR A 115 -24.72 -5.02 23.36
CA THR A 115 -23.75 -3.94 23.57
C THR A 115 -22.30 -4.45 23.41
N PRO A 116 -21.35 -3.57 23.09
CA PRO A 116 -19.92 -3.94 23.04
C PRO A 116 -19.41 -4.50 24.38
N GLU A 117 -19.89 -3.94 25.51
CA GLU A 117 -19.50 -4.35 26.86
C GLU A 117 -19.97 -5.79 27.15
N ALA A 118 -21.24 -6.09 26.88
CA ALA A 118 -21.80 -7.43 27.03
C ALA A 118 -21.07 -8.46 26.13
N CYS A 119 -20.70 -8.06 24.90
CA CYS A 119 -19.91 -8.88 24.00
C CYS A 119 -18.55 -9.24 24.59
N ARG A 120 -17.81 -8.24 25.09
CA ARG A 120 -16.48 -8.44 25.69
C ARG A 120 -16.56 -9.29 26.96
N GLU A 121 -17.56 -9.05 27.80
CA GLU A 121 -17.76 -9.85 29.00
C GLU A 121 -18.10 -11.30 28.67
N ALA A 122 -19.03 -11.54 27.75
CA ALA A 122 -19.35 -12.89 27.31
C ALA A 122 -18.12 -13.60 26.69
N ALA A 123 -17.33 -12.91 25.89
CA ALA A 123 -16.10 -13.49 25.30
C ALA A 123 -15.06 -13.91 26.37
N ARG A 124 -14.94 -13.17 27.48
CA ARG A 124 -14.04 -13.50 28.60
C ARG A 124 -14.48 -14.75 29.37
N LEU A 125 -15.77 -15.03 29.39
CA LEU A 125 -16.34 -16.17 30.10
C LEU A 125 -16.34 -17.48 29.30
N VAL A 126 -15.94 -17.42 28.02
CA VAL A 126 -15.74 -18.62 27.19
C VAL A 126 -14.56 -19.40 27.75
N LYS A 127 -14.76 -20.71 28.00
CA LYS A 127 -13.69 -21.63 28.42
C LYS A 127 -13.24 -22.43 27.21
N LEU A 128 -11.93 -22.47 27.01
CA LEU A 128 -11.29 -23.18 25.92
C LEU A 128 -10.25 -24.13 26.48
N GLU A 129 -10.30 -25.40 26.06
CA GLU A 129 -9.28 -26.39 26.34
C GLU A 129 -8.45 -26.65 25.11
N PHE A 130 -7.13 -26.63 25.26
CA PHE A 130 -6.19 -26.75 24.16
C PHE A 130 -5.20 -27.89 24.37
N GLU A 131 -4.91 -28.60 23.31
CA GLU A 131 -3.66 -29.32 23.14
C GLU A 131 -2.65 -28.38 22.45
N ILE A 132 -1.59 -28.00 23.16
CA ILE A 132 -0.61 -27.02 22.68
C ILE A 132 0.51 -27.74 21.95
N ASN A 133 0.80 -27.34 20.72
CA ASN A 133 1.89 -27.86 19.91
C ASN A 133 3.09 -26.91 19.94
N ALA A 134 4.31 -27.46 19.75
CA ALA A 134 5.50 -26.63 19.59
C ALA A 134 5.42 -25.82 18.28
N PRO A 135 5.47 -24.48 18.31
CA PRO A 135 5.39 -23.68 17.11
C PRO A 135 6.75 -23.60 16.38
N ILE A 136 6.72 -23.51 15.07
CA ILE A 136 7.88 -23.22 14.23
C ILE A 136 7.81 -21.75 13.84
N LEU A 137 8.66 -20.91 14.41
CA LEU A 137 8.63 -19.45 14.23
C LEU A 137 9.73 -18.92 13.29
N ASN A 138 10.80 -19.72 13.09
CA ASN A 138 11.95 -19.35 12.29
C ASN A 138 11.89 -19.99 10.90
N ILE A 139 12.24 -19.23 9.86
CA ILE A 139 12.25 -19.71 8.46
C ILE A 139 13.18 -20.92 8.28
N ARG A 140 14.39 -20.86 8.86
CA ARG A 140 15.40 -21.93 8.69
C ARG A 140 14.95 -23.22 9.35
N ASP A 141 14.31 -23.10 10.53
CA ASP A 141 13.73 -24.27 11.22
C ASP A 141 12.57 -24.88 10.42
N ALA A 142 11.76 -24.04 9.79
CA ALA A 142 10.65 -24.50 8.93
C ALA A 142 11.12 -25.24 7.68
N MET A 143 12.27 -24.84 7.13
CA MET A 143 12.89 -25.45 5.95
C MET A 143 13.81 -26.63 6.26
N ALA A 144 14.07 -26.94 7.54
CA ALA A 144 14.94 -28.02 7.93
C ALA A 144 14.38 -29.40 7.51
N GLU A 145 15.25 -30.34 7.17
CA GLU A 145 14.85 -31.70 6.85
C GLU A 145 14.09 -32.33 8.01
N GLY A 146 12.91 -32.90 7.76
CA GLY A 146 12.05 -33.49 8.78
C GLY A 146 11.28 -32.50 9.64
N ALA A 147 11.28 -31.21 9.32
CA ALA A 147 10.45 -30.22 9.99
C ALA A 147 8.96 -30.57 9.88
N ARG A 148 8.19 -30.31 10.94
CA ARG A 148 6.74 -30.52 10.93
C ARG A 148 6.09 -29.65 9.84
N GLN A 149 5.23 -30.26 9.05
CA GLN A 149 4.45 -29.54 8.05
C GLN A 149 3.38 -28.67 8.71
N ILE A 150 3.28 -27.41 8.34
CA ILE A 150 2.29 -26.46 8.86
C ILE A 150 0.98 -26.59 8.08
N GLU A 151 1.07 -26.72 6.77
CA GLU A 151 -0.05 -26.98 5.83
C GLU A 151 0.29 -28.16 4.93
N PRO A 152 0.05 -29.40 5.39
CA PRO A 152 0.44 -30.62 4.64
C PRO A 152 -0.20 -30.73 3.25
N HIS A 153 -1.38 -30.11 3.05
CA HIS A 153 -2.06 -30.13 1.75
C HIS A 153 -1.45 -29.13 0.74
N LEU A 154 -0.61 -28.21 1.17
CA LEU A 154 0.05 -27.21 0.30
C LEU A 154 1.51 -27.53 0.03
N SER A 155 2.22 -28.14 0.99
CA SER A 155 3.67 -28.32 0.88
C SER A 155 4.19 -29.42 1.80
N ASP A 156 5.13 -30.22 1.29
CA ASP A 156 5.83 -31.28 2.04
C ASP A 156 7.01 -30.74 2.88
N ASN A 157 7.45 -29.51 2.65
CA ASN A 157 8.64 -28.90 3.25
C ASN A 157 8.46 -27.45 3.68
N ASN A 158 7.22 -27.03 3.92
CA ASN A 158 6.82 -25.67 4.27
C ASN A 158 7.17 -24.57 3.22
N ILE A 159 7.66 -24.91 2.03
CA ILE A 159 7.88 -23.98 0.94
C ILE A 159 6.68 -24.08 -0.02
N VAL A 160 5.76 -23.13 0.06
CA VAL A 160 4.54 -23.14 -0.79
C VAL A 160 4.78 -22.62 -2.19
N ARG A 161 5.83 -21.82 -2.38
CA ARG A 161 6.17 -21.29 -3.71
C ARG A 161 7.66 -20.99 -3.80
N HIS A 162 8.26 -21.38 -4.94
CA HIS A 162 9.56 -20.92 -5.40
C HIS A 162 9.35 -20.07 -6.65
N ARG A 163 9.83 -18.83 -6.61
CA ARG A 163 9.84 -17.90 -7.74
C ARG A 163 11.27 -17.74 -8.23
N GLN A 164 11.51 -18.09 -9.50
CA GLN A 164 12.79 -17.83 -10.15
C GLN A 164 12.61 -16.84 -11.30
N VAL A 165 13.53 -15.88 -11.41
CA VAL A 165 13.68 -14.98 -12.55
C VAL A 165 15.16 -14.97 -12.92
N ALA A 166 15.48 -15.26 -14.17
CA ALA A 166 16.86 -15.34 -14.66
C ALA A 166 17.01 -14.56 -15.97
N GLN A 167 18.17 -13.91 -16.12
CA GLN A 167 18.61 -13.25 -17.35
C GLN A 167 20.13 -13.41 -17.45
N GLY A 168 20.65 -13.74 -18.63
CA GLY A 168 22.10 -13.96 -18.84
C GLY A 168 22.65 -15.16 -18.05
N ASP A 169 23.91 -15.08 -17.67
CA ASP A 169 24.62 -16.11 -16.92
C ASP A 169 25.33 -15.50 -15.69
N VAL A 170 24.78 -15.73 -14.49
CA VAL A 170 25.33 -15.20 -13.23
C VAL A 170 26.69 -15.79 -12.83
N SER A 171 27.17 -16.84 -13.50
CA SER A 171 28.55 -17.31 -13.34
C SER A 171 29.56 -16.38 -14.02
N SER A 172 29.10 -15.56 -14.98
CA SER A 172 29.90 -14.52 -15.62
C SER A 172 29.97 -13.28 -14.72
N LYS A 173 30.98 -13.18 -13.89
CA LYS A 173 31.18 -12.13 -12.89
C LYS A 173 32.29 -11.17 -13.30
N GLY A 174 32.12 -9.90 -12.90
CA GLY A 174 33.20 -8.93 -12.92
C GLY A 174 34.27 -9.23 -11.86
N PRO A 175 35.47 -8.59 -11.93
CA PRO A 175 36.59 -8.85 -11.03
C PRO A 175 36.33 -8.46 -9.58
N ILE A 176 35.39 -7.52 -9.34
CA ILE A 176 35.03 -7.08 -7.99
C ILE A 176 33.67 -7.70 -7.59
N VAL A 177 33.70 -8.53 -6.56
CA VAL A 177 32.53 -9.26 -6.07
C VAL A 177 32.27 -8.90 -4.61
N LEU A 178 31.03 -8.54 -4.28
CA LEU A 178 30.56 -8.34 -2.91
C LEU A 178 29.37 -9.26 -2.61
N LYS A 179 29.33 -9.73 -1.37
CA LYS A 179 28.23 -10.57 -0.86
C LYS A 179 27.70 -10.01 0.45
N GLY A 180 26.44 -10.23 0.71
CA GLY A 180 25.82 -9.87 2.00
C GLY A 180 24.65 -10.76 2.33
N HIS A 181 24.47 -11.02 3.61
CA HIS A 181 23.27 -11.60 4.20
C HIS A 181 22.52 -10.50 4.95
N PHE A 182 21.26 -10.28 4.60
CA PHE A 182 20.44 -9.19 5.13
C PHE A 182 19.18 -9.74 5.78
N SER A 183 18.79 -9.15 6.91
CA SER A 183 17.61 -9.56 7.65
C SER A 183 16.72 -8.37 7.96
N THR A 184 15.42 -8.54 7.74
CA THR A 184 14.40 -7.54 8.05
C THR A 184 13.30 -8.16 8.90
N GLN A 185 12.80 -7.38 9.87
CA GLN A 185 11.76 -7.81 10.81
C GLN A 185 10.34 -7.69 10.24
N PRO A 186 9.36 -8.39 10.83
CA PRO A 186 7.94 -8.09 10.64
C PRO A 186 7.58 -6.69 11.17
N MET A 187 6.67 -5.99 10.48
CA MET A 187 6.24 -4.64 10.83
C MET A 187 4.74 -4.48 10.67
N GLN A 188 4.05 -3.91 11.68
CA GLN A 188 2.61 -3.66 11.65
C GLN A 188 2.30 -2.32 10.96
N HIS A 189 1.17 -2.24 10.25
CA HIS A 189 0.72 -1.04 9.52
C HIS A 189 0.34 0.13 10.43
N VAL A 190 -0.22 -0.18 11.58
CA VAL A 190 -0.70 0.77 12.59
C VAL A 190 -1.59 1.87 12.00
N PRO A 191 -2.63 1.56 11.21
CA PRO A 191 -3.58 2.58 10.83
C PRO A 191 -4.27 3.15 12.07
N ILE A 192 -4.63 4.45 12.05
CA ILE A 192 -5.30 5.08 13.18
C ILE A 192 -6.68 4.47 13.40
N GLU A 193 -7.45 4.25 12.32
CA GLU A 193 -8.71 3.52 12.34
C GLU A 193 -8.44 2.00 12.45
N PRO A 194 -8.95 1.32 13.50
CA PRO A 194 -8.89 -0.14 13.56
C PRO A 194 -9.76 -0.80 12.48
N THR A 195 -9.51 -2.10 12.22
CA THR A 195 -10.36 -2.92 11.37
C THR A 195 -11.79 -2.93 11.88
N ALA A 196 -12.74 -2.62 11.00
CA ALA A 196 -14.16 -2.59 11.35
C ALA A 196 -15.02 -3.07 10.19
N CYS A 197 -16.14 -3.72 10.53
CA CYS A 197 -17.22 -4.01 9.58
C CYS A 197 -18.59 -3.99 10.26
N LEU A 198 -19.60 -3.57 9.50
CA LEU A 198 -21.01 -3.67 9.84
C LEU A 198 -21.70 -4.44 8.73
N CYS A 199 -22.24 -5.63 9.04
CA CYS A 199 -22.88 -6.52 8.09
C CYS A 199 -24.39 -6.57 8.35
N ASP A 200 -25.20 -6.35 7.32
CA ASP A 200 -26.65 -6.59 7.36
C ASP A 200 -27.00 -7.71 6.38
N PHE A 201 -27.26 -8.89 6.94
CA PHE A 201 -27.77 -10.08 6.24
C PHE A 201 -29.06 -10.58 6.90
N SER A 202 -29.81 -9.68 7.53
CA SER A 202 -31.01 -9.97 8.31
C SER A 202 -32.10 -10.62 7.46
N SER A 203 -32.20 -10.29 6.17
CA SER A 203 -33.13 -10.93 5.21
C SER A 203 -32.77 -12.37 4.85
N GLY A 204 -31.51 -12.77 5.03
CA GLY A 204 -30.93 -14.03 4.53
C GLY A 204 -30.87 -14.18 3.01
N ARG A 205 -31.18 -13.10 2.26
CA ARG A 205 -31.18 -13.08 0.79
C ARG A 205 -30.15 -12.14 0.20
N GLU A 206 -30.04 -10.95 0.76
CA GLU A 206 -29.11 -9.90 0.32
C GLU A 206 -28.27 -9.47 1.50
N LEU A 207 -26.97 -9.35 1.28
CA LEU A 207 -25.98 -8.92 2.26
C LEU A 207 -25.45 -7.53 1.90
N THR A 208 -25.53 -6.61 2.83
CA THR A 208 -24.81 -5.32 2.76
C THR A 208 -23.67 -5.32 3.78
N VAL A 209 -22.47 -4.99 3.33
CA VAL A 209 -21.27 -4.88 4.15
C VAL A 209 -20.74 -3.45 4.07
N TYR A 210 -20.65 -2.78 5.21
CA TYR A 210 -19.89 -1.55 5.38
C TYR A 210 -18.52 -1.94 5.97
N SER A 211 -17.44 -1.57 5.31
CA SER A 211 -16.10 -1.93 5.75
C SER A 211 -15.06 -0.93 5.26
N ASN A 212 -14.03 -0.70 6.07
CA ASN A 212 -12.88 0.11 5.73
C ASN A 212 -11.93 -0.63 4.76
N SER A 213 -12.43 -0.95 3.57
CA SER A 213 -11.77 -1.77 2.54
C SER A 213 -11.00 -0.94 1.51
N GLN A 214 -9.89 -1.51 1.01
CA GLN A 214 -9.17 -1.04 -0.18
C GLN A 214 -9.71 -1.66 -1.47
N THR A 215 -10.45 -2.79 -1.40
CA THR A 215 -10.73 -3.68 -2.53
C THR A 215 -12.15 -4.22 -2.53
N VAL A 216 -13.14 -3.31 -2.46
CA VAL A 216 -14.56 -3.65 -2.26
C VAL A 216 -15.13 -4.68 -3.24
N PHE A 217 -14.72 -4.65 -4.51
CA PHE A 217 -15.21 -5.62 -5.51
C PHE A 217 -14.61 -7.01 -5.34
N GLN A 218 -13.36 -7.09 -4.91
CA GLN A 218 -12.71 -8.37 -4.64
C GLN A 218 -13.23 -9.00 -3.36
N GLU A 219 -13.37 -8.20 -2.30
CA GLU A 219 -13.96 -8.64 -1.04
C GLU A 219 -15.40 -9.12 -1.25
N ARG A 220 -16.20 -8.41 -2.06
CA ARG A 220 -17.54 -8.84 -2.47
C ARG A 220 -17.52 -10.24 -3.08
N ARG A 221 -16.62 -10.47 -4.06
CA ARG A 221 -16.49 -11.78 -4.73
C ARG A 221 -16.14 -12.90 -3.75
N ILE A 222 -15.15 -12.68 -2.86
CA ILE A 222 -14.73 -13.69 -1.89
C ILE A 222 -15.84 -13.98 -0.88
N VAL A 223 -16.50 -12.96 -0.34
CA VAL A 223 -17.62 -13.14 0.60
C VAL A 223 -18.78 -13.87 -0.07
N ALA A 224 -19.11 -13.54 -1.32
CA ALA A 224 -20.13 -14.25 -2.08
C ALA A 224 -19.76 -15.73 -2.24
N GLU A 225 -18.51 -16.04 -2.60
CA GLU A 225 -18.01 -17.42 -2.72
C GLU A 225 -18.09 -18.18 -1.39
N VAL A 226 -17.56 -17.61 -0.31
CA VAL A 226 -17.53 -18.24 1.03
C VAL A 226 -18.94 -18.52 1.55
N LEU A 227 -19.90 -17.63 1.28
CA LEU A 227 -21.28 -17.75 1.77
C LEU A 227 -22.22 -18.49 0.79
N GLY A 228 -21.72 -18.91 -0.38
CA GLY A 228 -22.53 -19.55 -1.42
C GLY A 228 -23.57 -18.63 -2.04
N LEU A 229 -23.26 -17.33 -2.16
CA LEU A 229 -24.12 -16.30 -2.73
C LEU A 229 -23.68 -15.93 -4.15
N LYS A 230 -24.58 -15.33 -4.92
CA LYS A 230 -24.18 -14.62 -6.15
C LYS A 230 -23.61 -13.25 -5.78
N GLU A 231 -22.66 -12.75 -6.58
CA GLU A 231 -22.11 -11.41 -6.36
C GLU A 231 -23.19 -10.29 -6.36
N THR A 232 -24.26 -10.48 -7.12
CA THR A 232 -25.40 -9.55 -7.17
C THR A 232 -26.21 -9.52 -5.87
N GLN A 233 -26.04 -10.48 -4.97
CA GLN A 233 -26.69 -10.54 -3.66
C GLN A 233 -25.82 -9.91 -2.56
N VAL A 234 -24.61 -9.45 -2.91
CA VAL A 234 -23.64 -8.88 -1.95
C VAL A 234 -23.28 -7.46 -2.38
N ARG A 235 -23.51 -6.50 -1.50
CA ARG A 235 -23.12 -5.10 -1.66
C ARG A 235 -22.06 -4.76 -0.64
N PHE A 236 -20.93 -4.23 -1.12
CA PHE A 236 -19.91 -3.60 -0.27
C PHE A 236 -19.97 -2.08 -0.42
N ILE A 237 -19.90 -1.39 0.69
CA ILE A 237 -19.87 0.08 0.78
C ILE A 237 -18.66 0.45 1.63
N LYS A 238 -17.80 1.29 1.09
CA LYS A 238 -16.66 1.86 1.81
C LYS A 238 -17.05 3.22 2.40
N PRO A 239 -17.12 3.37 3.72
CA PRO A 239 -17.17 4.68 4.40
C PRO A 239 -15.82 5.42 4.26
N ALA A 240 -15.59 6.50 5.00
CA ALA A 240 -14.24 7.05 5.13
C ALA A 240 -13.28 5.99 5.71
N VAL A 241 -12.01 6.06 5.33
CA VAL A 241 -10.99 5.12 5.79
C VAL A 241 -9.84 5.88 6.46
N GLY A 242 -9.55 5.51 7.69
CA GLY A 242 -8.52 6.11 8.55
C GLY A 242 -7.14 5.48 8.41
N GLY A 243 -6.72 5.21 7.16
CA GLY A 243 -5.45 4.58 6.80
C GLY A 243 -5.59 3.10 6.44
N GLY A 244 -4.77 2.64 5.50
CA GLY A 244 -4.78 1.25 5.04
C GLY A 244 -3.37 0.67 4.93
N PHE A 245 -2.51 1.31 4.15
CA PHE A 245 -1.11 0.93 3.89
C PHE A 245 -0.92 -0.51 3.39
N GLY A 246 -2.01 -1.18 3.00
CA GLY A 246 -2.08 -2.59 2.60
C GLY A 246 -2.90 -3.48 3.54
N SER A 247 -3.08 -3.13 4.82
CA SER A 247 -3.83 -3.96 5.79
C SER A 247 -5.30 -4.15 5.42
N ARG A 248 -5.89 -3.22 4.66
CA ARG A 248 -7.28 -3.23 4.21
C ARG A 248 -7.48 -3.86 2.83
N GLN A 249 -6.50 -4.64 2.36
CA GLN A 249 -6.48 -5.30 1.05
C GLN A 249 -6.94 -6.75 1.12
N GLN A 250 -7.44 -7.17 2.26
CA GLN A 250 -7.89 -8.53 2.53
C GLN A 250 -9.11 -8.55 3.46
N LEU A 251 -9.88 -9.61 3.39
CA LEU A 251 -10.96 -9.89 4.33
C LEU A 251 -10.40 -10.22 5.73
N HIS A 252 -11.08 -9.72 6.75
CA HIS A 252 -10.82 -10.02 8.16
C HIS A 252 -11.96 -10.82 8.77
N SER A 253 -12.91 -10.17 9.46
CA SER A 253 -14.06 -10.83 10.09
C SER A 253 -15.35 -10.74 9.29
N GLN A 254 -15.37 -10.09 8.13
CA GLN A 254 -16.59 -9.88 7.35
C GLN A 254 -17.38 -11.17 7.09
N PRO A 255 -16.77 -12.32 6.71
CA PRO A 255 -17.52 -13.56 6.51
C PRO A 255 -18.23 -14.06 7.79
N VAL A 256 -17.54 -14.07 8.94
CA VAL A 256 -18.12 -14.55 10.19
C VAL A 256 -19.18 -13.58 10.72
N ILE A 257 -18.98 -12.26 10.56
CA ILE A 257 -19.98 -11.26 10.96
C ILE A 257 -21.22 -11.31 10.08
N ALA A 258 -21.09 -11.55 8.77
CA ALA A 258 -22.21 -11.78 7.88
C ALA A 258 -23.03 -13.02 8.29
N LEU A 259 -22.36 -14.13 8.64
CA LEU A 259 -23.03 -15.33 9.16
C LEU A 259 -23.73 -15.08 10.50
N MET A 260 -23.13 -14.31 11.40
CA MET A 260 -23.75 -13.91 12.67
C MET A 260 -25.00 -13.04 12.41
N SER A 261 -24.92 -12.08 11.48
CA SER A 261 -26.08 -11.26 11.08
C SER A 261 -27.25 -12.12 10.55
N LYS A 262 -26.92 -13.12 9.71
CA LYS A 262 -27.92 -14.10 9.20
C LYS A 262 -28.57 -14.90 10.33
N LYS A 263 -27.74 -15.40 11.29
CA LYS A 263 -28.21 -16.20 12.44
C LYS A 263 -29.15 -15.39 13.33
N LEU A 264 -28.79 -14.14 13.64
CA LEU A 264 -29.55 -13.26 14.53
C LEU A 264 -30.69 -12.50 13.82
N LYS A 265 -30.73 -12.50 12.49
CA LYS A 265 -31.69 -11.74 11.66
C LYS A 265 -31.70 -10.24 11.99
N ARG A 266 -30.53 -9.66 12.21
CA ARG A 266 -30.30 -8.23 12.47
C ARG A 266 -28.89 -7.81 12.00
N PRO A 267 -28.66 -6.50 11.79
CA PRO A 267 -27.32 -6.02 11.51
C PRO A 267 -26.37 -6.35 12.66
N VAL A 268 -25.10 -6.65 12.34
CA VAL A 268 -24.05 -6.95 13.33
C VAL A 268 -22.81 -6.16 13.03
N LYS A 269 -22.28 -5.45 14.02
CA LYS A 269 -21.04 -4.65 13.97
C LYS A 269 -19.92 -5.37 14.71
N CYS A 270 -18.71 -5.35 14.11
CA CYS A 270 -17.48 -5.77 14.75
C CYS A 270 -16.40 -4.71 14.52
N VAL A 271 -15.79 -4.26 15.62
CA VAL A 271 -14.67 -3.30 15.61
C VAL A 271 -13.54 -3.92 16.41
N TYR A 272 -12.35 -4.01 15.80
CA TYR A 272 -11.18 -4.57 16.48
C TYR A 272 -10.66 -3.61 17.55
N THR A 273 -10.21 -4.16 18.65
CA THR A 273 -9.34 -3.45 19.58
C THR A 273 -7.96 -3.24 18.96
N ARG A 274 -7.14 -2.35 19.56
CA ARG A 274 -5.75 -2.21 19.11
C ARG A 274 -4.95 -3.50 19.29
N GLU A 275 -5.21 -4.27 20.32
CA GLU A 275 -4.60 -5.59 20.52
C GLU A 275 -4.97 -6.57 19.37
N GLU A 276 -6.24 -6.62 18.97
CA GLU A 276 -6.67 -7.44 17.83
C GLU A 276 -6.05 -6.94 16.51
N GLU A 277 -5.93 -5.63 16.32
CA GLU A 277 -5.24 -5.06 15.16
C GLU A 277 -3.76 -5.50 15.12
N MET A 278 -3.09 -5.52 16.26
CA MET A 278 -1.67 -5.89 16.35
C MET A 278 -1.44 -7.40 16.20
N THR A 279 -2.39 -8.24 16.61
CA THR A 279 -2.18 -9.70 16.69
C THR A 279 -2.87 -10.49 15.59
N ALA A 280 -3.94 -9.97 14.99
CA ALA A 280 -4.79 -10.71 14.06
C ALA A 280 -4.78 -10.17 12.63
N VAL A 281 -4.23 -8.99 12.40
CA VAL A 281 -4.07 -8.41 11.05
C VAL A 281 -2.70 -8.75 10.51
N ALA A 282 -2.64 -9.20 9.25
CA ALA A 282 -1.38 -9.55 8.60
C ALA A 282 -0.44 -8.33 8.50
N VAL A 283 0.86 -8.59 8.59
CA VAL A 283 1.92 -7.58 8.72
C VAL A 283 2.84 -7.53 7.50
N ARG A 284 3.73 -6.53 7.40
CA ARG A 284 4.90 -6.67 6.53
C ARG A 284 5.65 -7.92 6.96
N LEU A 285 5.85 -8.85 6.05
CA LEU A 285 6.57 -10.09 6.37
C LEU A 285 8.04 -9.82 6.69
N GLY A 286 8.60 -10.60 7.62
CA GLY A 286 10.03 -10.68 7.85
C GLY A 286 10.73 -11.41 6.71
N SER A 287 11.98 -11.10 6.45
CA SER A 287 12.74 -11.76 5.39
C SER A 287 14.22 -11.93 5.71
N GLU A 288 14.83 -12.95 5.12
CA GLU A 288 16.27 -13.13 5.01
C GLU A 288 16.65 -13.10 3.53
N VAL A 289 17.65 -12.32 3.18
CA VAL A 289 18.05 -12.11 1.78
C VAL A 289 19.56 -12.24 1.65
N ASP A 290 20.00 -13.25 0.90
CA ASP A 290 21.41 -13.37 0.49
C ASP A 290 21.57 -12.72 -0.89
N ILE A 291 22.50 -11.77 -1.03
CA ILE A 291 22.76 -11.07 -2.28
C ILE A 291 24.24 -11.15 -2.60
N GLU A 292 24.54 -11.43 -3.87
CA GLU A 292 25.87 -11.29 -4.46
C GLU A 292 25.78 -10.33 -5.65
N ILE A 293 26.67 -9.33 -5.69
CA ILE A 293 26.81 -8.41 -6.83
C ILE A 293 28.25 -8.43 -7.34
N SER A 294 28.42 -8.24 -8.65
CA SER A 294 29.76 -8.04 -9.23
C SER A 294 29.79 -6.86 -10.17
N ALA A 295 30.98 -6.23 -10.27
CA ALA A 295 31.22 -5.09 -11.13
C ALA A 295 32.59 -5.15 -11.77
N GLU A 296 32.77 -4.46 -12.90
CA GLU A 296 34.03 -4.14 -13.50
C GLU A 296 34.79 -3.08 -12.69
N GLU A 297 36.08 -2.91 -12.94
CA GLU A 297 36.93 -1.90 -12.29
C GLU A 297 36.44 -0.46 -12.56
N ASP A 298 35.77 -0.25 -13.70
CA ASP A 298 35.18 1.04 -14.05
C ASP A 298 33.82 1.29 -13.38
N GLY A 299 33.33 0.33 -12.56
CA GLY A 299 32.06 0.39 -11.85
C GLY A 299 30.84 -0.07 -12.65
N THR A 300 31.01 -0.68 -13.82
CA THR A 300 29.89 -1.26 -14.57
C THR A 300 29.44 -2.57 -13.92
N LEU A 301 28.16 -2.67 -13.52
CA LEU A 301 27.59 -3.90 -12.93
C LEU A 301 27.57 -5.05 -13.96
N GLN A 302 27.96 -6.25 -13.53
CA GLN A 302 28.02 -7.45 -14.35
C GLN A 302 27.01 -8.52 -13.91
N SER A 303 26.87 -8.76 -12.61
CA SER A 303 25.94 -9.78 -12.13
C SER A 303 25.26 -9.36 -10.83
N PHE A 304 24.05 -9.90 -10.63
CA PHE A 304 23.27 -9.78 -9.40
C PHE A 304 22.54 -11.10 -9.16
N GLU A 305 22.88 -11.75 -8.07
CA GLU A 305 22.26 -13.00 -7.64
C GLU A 305 21.60 -12.81 -6.27
N THR A 306 20.36 -13.32 -6.11
CA THR A 306 19.59 -13.17 -4.89
C THR A 306 18.91 -14.46 -4.50
N ASN A 307 19.05 -14.85 -3.21
CA ASN A 307 18.21 -15.82 -2.55
C ASN A 307 17.37 -15.10 -1.49
N TYR A 308 16.06 -15.00 -1.74
CA TYR A 308 15.10 -14.28 -0.91
C TYR A 308 14.20 -15.26 -0.17
N LEU A 309 14.29 -15.34 1.15
CA LEU A 309 13.44 -16.16 2.01
C LEU A 309 12.40 -15.25 2.69
N ALA A 310 11.13 -15.47 2.42
CA ALA A 310 10.01 -14.72 2.98
C ALA A 310 9.28 -15.54 4.05
N ASN A 311 9.21 -15.02 5.28
CA ASN A 311 8.35 -15.56 6.32
C ASN A 311 6.90 -15.13 6.07
N ILE A 312 6.09 -16.02 5.52
CA ILE A 312 4.70 -15.66 5.17
C ILE A 312 3.70 -15.98 6.28
N GLY A 313 4.15 -16.50 7.43
CA GLY A 313 3.26 -17.01 8.48
C GLY A 313 2.59 -18.31 8.07
N PRO A 314 1.50 -18.73 8.73
CA PRO A 314 0.90 -20.04 8.49
C PRO A 314 -0.03 -20.10 7.28
N TYR A 315 -0.43 -18.94 6.74
CA TYR A 315 -1.35 -18.84 5.62
C TYR A 315 -0.76 -18.06 4.46
N THR A 316 -1.11 -18.45 3.25
CA THR A 316 -0.51 -17.88 2.03
C THR A 316 -0.89 -16.42 1.78
N VAL A 317 -2.10 -16.02 2.11
CA VAL A 317 -2.63 -14.64 1.99
C VAL A 317 -2.03 -13.88 0.79
N HIS A 318 -1.03 -13.03 1.01
CA HIS A 318 -0.28 -12.29 -0.01
C HIS A 318 1.15 -12.81 -0.24
N GLY A 319 1.65 -13.74 0.59
CA GLY A 319 3.06 -14.14 0.62
C GLY A 319 3.67 -14.45 -0.76
N PRO A 320 3.11 -15.39 -1.55
CA PRO A 320 3.65 -15.74 -2.87
C PRO A 320 3.69 -14.56 -3.86
N THR A 321 2.72 -13.66 -3.80
CA THR A 321 2.66 -12.49 -4.70
C THR A 321 3.60 -11.37 -4.27
N ILE A 322 3.88 -11.23 -2.96
CA ILE A 322 4.91 -10.32 -2.42
C ILE A 322 6.28 -10.72 -2.95
N VAL A 323 6.64 -12.01 -2.88
CA VAL A 323 7.90 -12.55 -3.41
C VAL A 323 8.00 -12.32 -4.93
N ALA A 324 6.90 -12.57 -5.66
CA ALA A 324 6.86 -12.29 -7.09
C ALA A 324 6.97 -10.79 -7.41
N GLY A 325 6.42 -9.92 -6.57
CA GLY A 325 6.54 -8.46 -6.65
C GLY A 325 7.98 -7.98 -6.48
N ALA A 326 8.69 -8.49 -5.48
CA ALA A 326 10.08 -8.16 -5.20
C ALA A 326 10.99 -8.43 -6.41
N SER A 327 10.80 -9.57 -7.11
CA SER A 327 11.64 -9.98 -8.24
C SER A 327 11.65 -9.02 -9.44
N ARG A 328 10.76 -8.01 -9.48
CA ARG A 328 10.54 -7.11 -10.62
C ARG A 328 10.96 -5.66 -10.35
N LYS A 329 11.68 -5.40 -9.26
CA LYS A 329 11.92 -4.03 -8.76
C LYS A 329 13.42 -3.70 -8.61
N VAL A 330 14.22 -4.12 -9.59
CA VAL A 330 15.66 -3.80 -9.65
C VAL A 330 15.89 -2.84 -10.81
N GLU A 331 16.13 -1.57 -10.47
CA GLU A 331 16.24 -0.45 -11.41
C GLU A 331 17.61 -0.29 -12.08
N TYR A 332 18.49 -1.25 -11.91
CA TYR A 332 19.85 -1.20 -12.48
C TYR A 332 19.98 -2.06 -13.73
N ARG A 333 20.84 -1.64 -14.63
CA ARG A 333 21.26 -2.41 -15.82
C ARG A 333 22.20 -3.52 -15.39
N ILE A 334 21.69 -4.74 -15.39
CA ILE A 334 22.43 -5.91 -14.95
C ILE A 334 22.32 -6.98 -16.03
N PRO A 335 23.43 -7.27 -16.76
CA PRO A 335 23.38 -8.27 -17.85
C PRO A 335 23.09 -9.68 -17.33
N ASN A 336 23.60 -10.04 -16.16
CA ASN A 336 23.46 -11.37 -15.58
C ASN A 336 22.70 -11.30 -14.25
N TYR A 337 21.43 -11.68 -14.27
CA TYR A 337 20.52 -11.55 -13.14
C TYR A 337 19.89 -12.89 -12.77
N LEU A 338 19.92 -13.24 -11.48
CA LEU A 338 19.21 -14.39 -10.92
C LEU A 338 18.52 -14.00 -9.61
N PHE A 339 17.23 -14.18 -9.58
CA PHE A 339 16.42 -14.07 -8.36
C PHE A 339 15.79 -15.42 -8.04
N ASN A 340 16.05 -15.95 -6.86
CA ASN A 340 15.39 -17.10 -6.27
C ASN A 340 14.63 -16.63 -5.04
N GLY A 341 13.30 -16.67 -5.07
CA GLY A 341 12.45 -16.27 -3.96
C GLY A 341 11.61 -17.43 -3.44
N TYR A 342 11.58 -17.62 -2.13
CA TYR A 342 10.89 -18.69 -1.45
C TYR A 342 9.84 -18.15 -0.48
N SER A 343 8.61 -18.62 -0.60
CA SER A 343 7.52 -18.32 0.34
C SER A 343 7.44 -19.45 1.35
N VAL A 344 7.86 -19.18 2.59
CA VAL A 344 8.03 -20.20 3.63
C VAL A 344 6.97 -20.04 4.71
N LEU A 345 6.23 -21.13 4.96
CA LEU A 345 5.26 -21.21 6.06
C LEU A 345 5.95 -21.32 7.42
N THR A 346 5.40 -20.60 8.40
CA THR A 346 5.79 -20.66 9.82
C THR A 346 4.55 -20.54 10.70
N ASN A 347 4.67 -20.72 12.02
CA ASN A 347 3.61 -20.39 12.98
C ASN A 347 3.70 -18.93 13.51
N ASP A 348 4.41 -18.07 12.79
CA ASP A 348 4.48 -16.64 13.09
C ASP A 348 3.24 -15.90 12.58
N ILE A 349 3.13 -14.61 12.84
CA ILE A 349 2.02 -13.78 12.31
C ILE A 349 1.99 -13.81 10.79
N CYS A 350 0.79 -13.76 10.19
CA CYS A 350 0.63 -13.81 8.73
C CYS A 350 1.31 -12.64 8.03
N GLY A 351 2.07 -12.94 6.98
CA GLY A 351 2.60 -11.95 6.05
C GLY A 351 1.52 -11.44 5.09
N GLY A 352 1.30 -10.13 5.04
CA GLY A 352 0.31 -9.46 4.19
C GLY A 352 0.87 -8.34 3.35
N ALA A 353 -0.01 -7.73 2.56
CA ALA A 353 0.34 -6.56 1.79
C ALA A 353 0.73 -5.41 2.74
N PHE A 354 1.87 -4.80 2.49
CA PHE A 354 2.31 -3.58 3.16
C PHE A 354 3.02 -2.70 2.13
N ARG A 355 2.83 -1.38 2.22
CA ARG A 355 3.40 -0.34 1.36
C ARG A 355 4.83 -0.68 0.90
N GLY A 356 5.06 -0.84 -0.41
CA GLY A 356 6.32 -1.30 -1.00
C GLY A 356 6.37 -2.79 -1.40
N TYR A 357 5.45 -3.65 -0.91
CA TYR A 357 5.10 -5.00 -1.37
C TYR A 357 6.30 -5.89 -1.75
N GLY A 358 7.21 -6.17 -0.80
CA GLY A 358 8.40 -6.99 -0.97
C GLY A 358 9.62 -6.24 -1.52
N ASN A 359 9.41 -5.12 -2.19
CA ASN A 359 10.51 -4.30 -2.70
C ASN A 359 11.34 -3.68 -1.58
N THR A 360 10.70 -3.24 -0.49
CA THR A 360 11.38 -2.64 0.66
C THR A 360 12.43 -3.56 1.27
N GLN A 361 12.11 -4.87 1.38
CA GLN A 361 13.02 -5.88 1.94
C GLN A 361 14.20 -6.18 0.99
N LEU A 362 13.92 -6.31 -0.33
CA LEU A 362 14.97 -6.55 -1.33
C LEU A 362 15.87 -5.32 -1.49
N SER A 363 15.27 -4.12 -1.59
CA SER A 363 16.01 -2.87 -1.72
C SER A 363 16.91 -2.58 -0.54
N PHE A 364 16.54 -3.04 0.67
CA PHE A 364 17.39 -2.92 1.84
C PHE A 364 18.78 -3.50 1.60
N GLY A 365 18.89 -4.77 1.24
CA GLY A 365 20.17 -5.40 0.98
C GLY A 365 20.85 -4.91 -0.30
N ARG A 366 20.08 -4.68 -1.37
CA ARG A 366 20.57 -4.18 -2.63
C ARG A 366 21.28 -2.83 -2.48
N GLU A 367 20.61 -1.85 -1.88
CA GLU A 367 21.15 -0.50 -1.76
C GLU A 367 22.34 -0.39 -0.80
N ILE A 368 22.41 -1.28 0.21
CA ILE A 368 23.59 -1.40 1.08
C ILE A 368 24.79 -1.93 0.28
N LEU A 369 24.60 -2.95 -0.56
CA LEU A 369 25.69 -3.46 -1.40
C LEU A 369 26.09 -2.46 -2.49
N MET A 370 25.16 -1.69 -3.05
CA MET A 370 25.46 -0.60 -3.99
C MET A 370 26.35 0.48 -3.33
N GLU A 371 26.07 0.85 -2.09
CA GLU A 371 26.88 1.80 -1.31
C GLU A 371 28.29 1.25 -1.07
N ARG A 372 28.39 -0.01 -0.64
CA ARG A 372 29.67 -0.68 -0.40
C ARG A 372 30.49 -0.85 -1.68
N MET A 373 29.83 -1.13 -2.80
CA MET A 373 30.50 -1.26 -4.10
C MET A 373 31.08 0.09 -4.54
N ALA A 374 30.31 1.18 -4.42
CA ALA A 374 30.78 2.52 -4.70
C ALA A 374 32.01 2.88 -3.85
N LYS A 375 31.95 2.62 -2.53
CA LYS A 375 33.09 2.81 -1.62
C LYS A 375 34.31 1.97 -2.01
N ARG A 376 34.11 0.70 -2.38
CA ARG A 376 35.17 -0.21 -2.79
C ARG A 376 35.89 0.26 -4.06
N LEU A 377 35.15 0.90 -4.96
CA LEU A 377 35.65 1.45 -6.23
C LEU A 377 36.18 2.88 -6.08
N GLY A 378 36.00 3.53 -4.92
CA GLY A 378 36.36 4.94 -4.73
C GLY A 378 35.49 5.90 -5.55
N MET A 379 34.27 5.50 -5.89
CA MET A 379 33.28 6.30 -6.64
C MET A 379 32.31 7.01 -5.69
N ASP A 380 31.78 8.17 -6.11
CA ASP A 380 30.63 8.79 -5.43
C ASP A 380 29.41 7.83 -5.52
N PRO A 381 28.71 7.59 -4.43
CA PRO A 381 27.56 6.67 -4.41
C PRO A 381 26.42 7.04 -5.37
N ILE A 382 26.21 8.34 -5.61
CA ILE A 382 25.20 8.82 -6.58
C ILE A 382 25.68 8.53 -8.01
N GLU A 383 26.93 8.87 -8.32
CA GLU A 383 27.52 8.64 -9.66
C GLU A 383 27.54 7.15 -10.01
N PHE A 384 27.91 6.26 -9.07
CA PHE A 384 27.89 4.82 -9.27
C PHE A 384 26.50 4.30 -9.62
N ARG A 385 25.45 4.79 -8.89
CA ARG A 385 24.06 4.41 -9.17
C ARG A 385 23.58 4.93 -10.52
N LEU A 386 23.84 6.20 -10.84
CA LEU A 386 23.47 6.80 -12.13
C LEU A 386 24.14 6.10 -13.32
N LYS A 387 25.42 5.72 -13.17
CA LYS A 387 26.16 4.96 -14.20
C LYS A 387 25.44 3.66 -14.56
N ASN A 388 24.85 2.98 -13.56
CA ASN A 388 24.25 1.67 -13.72
C ASN A 388 22.70 1.72 -13.84
N HIS A 389 22.06 2.87 -13.66
CA HIS A 389 20.61 2.98 -13.71
C HIS A 389 20.06 2.74 -15.13
N VAL A 390 18.89 2.09 -15.22
CA VAL A 390 18.16 1.92 -16.49
C VAL A 390 17.79 3.27 -17.11
N LYS A 391 17.76 3.32 -18.43
CA LYS A 391 17.36 4.51 -19.21
C LYS A 391 16.04 4.27 -19.91
N VAL A 392 15.45 5.36 -20.42
CA VAL A 392 14.26 5.28 -21.28
C VAL A 392 14.51 4.34 -22.45
N GLY A 393 13.58 3.42 -22.70
CA GLY A 393 13.70 2.37 -23.72
C GLY A 393 14.34 1.08 -23.23
N GLU A 394 15.03 1.08 -22.10
CA GLU A 394 15.60 -0.14 -21.49
C GLU A 394 14.58 -0.83 -20.59
N CYS A 395 14.83 -2.12 -20.27
CA CYS A 395 13.97 -2.92 -19.40
C CYS A 395 14.67 -3.20 -18.06
N PHE A 396 13.91 -3.38 -17.01
CA PHE A 396 14.43 -3.94 -15.76
C PHE A 396 14.85 -5.41 -15.97
N PRO A 397 15.84 -5.92 -15.23
CA PRO A 397 16.29 -7.30 -15.36
C PRO A 397 15.12 -8.29 -15.26
N GLY A 398 15.09 -9.25 -16.20
CA GLY A 398 14.04 -10.26 -16.28
C GLY A 398 12.67 -9.77 -16.72
N LEU A 399 12.52 -8.50 -17.16
CA LEU A 399 11.30 -7.93 -17.72
C LEU A 399 11.50 -7.56 -19.19
N ASN A 400 10.37 -7.55 -19.93
CA ASN A 400 10.34 -7.18 -21.36
C ASN A 400 9.58 -5.87 -21.63
N THR A 401 9.18 -5.15 -20.57
CA THR A 401 8.46 -3.88 -20.70
C THR A 401 9.45 -2.73 -20.55
N PRO A 402 9.64 -1.90 -21.58
CA PRO A 402 10.59 -0.80 -21.51
C PRO A 402 10.11 0.32 -20.59
N VAL A 403 11.05 1.01 -19.98
CA VAL A 403 10.83 2.24 -19.22
C VAL A 403 10.44 3.34 -20.20
N THR A 404 9.30 3.98 -20.00
CA THR A 404 8.72 5.00 -20.88
C THR A 404 9.14 6.42 -20.53
N SER A 405 9.47 6.66 -19.25
CA SER A 405 9.98 7.95 -18.76
C SER A 405 10.88 7.74 -17.53
N CYS A 406 11.93 8.56 -17.41
CA CYS A 406 12.88 8.49 -16.30
C CYS A 406 13.57 9.84 -16.12
N ALA A 407 13.37 10.50 -14.97
CA ALA A 407 14.01 11.74 -14.59
C ALA A 407 14.96 11.57 -13.37
N ILE A 408 15.52 10.36 -13.19
CA ILE A 408 16.37 10.04 -12.03
C ILE A 408 17.63 10.92 -11.94
N GLU A 409 18.19 11.34 -13.08
CA GLU A 409 19.36 12.24 -13.11
C GLU A 409 19.00 13.62 -12.53
N ALA A 410 17.78 14.13 -12.82
CA ALA A 410 17.27 15.37 -12.23
C ALA A 410 17.00 15.22 -10.73
N CYS A 411 16.45 14.07 -10.30
CA CYS A 411 16.28 13.77 -8.89
C CYS A 411 17.61 13.77 -8.14
N ALA A 412 18.62 13.11 -8.68
CA ALA A 412 19.96 13.03 -8.10
C ALA A 412 20.66 14.40 -8.04
N ALA A 413 20.58 15.18 -9.11
CA ALA A 413 21.14 16.53 -9.14
C ALA A 413 20.49 17.43 -8.09
N ARG A 414 19.16 17.38 -7.97
CA ARG A 414 18.44 18.20 -6.98
C ARG A 414 18.72 17.75 -5.54
N ALA A 415 18.74 16.46 -5.27
CA ALA A 415 19.09 15.92 -3.96
C ALA A 415 20.51 16.36 -3.54
N ASN A 416 21.47 16.30 -4.47
CA ASN A 416 22.85 16.72 -4.24
C ASN A 416 22.98 18.25 -4.00
N GLU A 417 22.17 19.07 -4.68
CA GLU A 417 22.12 20.51 -4.43
C GLU A 417 21.64 20.80 -3.01
N ILE A 418 20.57 20.12 -2.53
CA ILE A 418 20.06 20.29 -1.17
C ILE A 418 21.12 19.82 -0.16
N ARG A 419 21.74 18.65 -0.38
CA ARG A 419 22.86 18.15 0.45
C ARG A 419 23.97 19.20 0.58
N SER A 420 24.41 19.74 -0.55
CA SER A 420 25.49 20.74 -0.60
C SER A 420 25.15 22.00 0.16
N ARG A 421 23.90 22.47 0.11
CA ARG A 421 23.44 23.63 0.91
C ARG A 421 23.47 23.35 2.41
N ILE A 422 23.04 22.17 2.83
CA ILE A 422 23.08 21.74 4.24
C ILE A 422 24.53 21.67 4.72
N ASP A 423 25.41 21.04 3.96
CA ASP A 423 26.82 20.90 4.33
C ASP A 423 27.57 22.24 4.36
N ALA A 424 27.21 23.18 3.46
CA ALA A 424 27.76 24.53 3.50
C ALA A 424 27.31 25.35 4.74
N ALA A 425 26.09 25.07 5.24
CA ALA A 425 25.54 25.76 6.40
C ALA A 425 26.00 25.17 7.75
N GLU A 426 26.08 23.81 7.83
CA GLU A 426 26.29 23.11 9.10
C GLU A 426 27.67 22.43 9.20
N GLY A 427 28.31 22.14 8.06
CA GLY A 427 29.48 21.28 7.98
C GLY A 427 29.21 19.80 8.22
N ILE A 428 30.28 19.03 8.25
CA ILE A 428 30.29 17.61 8.65
C ILE A 428 31.24 17.47 9.82
N LEU A 429 30.71 17.04 10.97
CA LEU A 429 31.50 16.83 12.18
C LEU A 429 32.09 15.43 12.18
N TRP A 430 33.41 15.33 12.43
CA TRP A 430 34.10 14.07 12.64
C TRP A 430 35.23 14.28 13.66
N ASN A 431 34.96 13.84 14.88
CA ASN A 431 35.89 13.95 15.99
C ASN A 431 35.65 12.82 17.00
N GLU A 432 36.38 12.78 18.12
CA GLU A 432 36.27 11.70 19.12
C GLU A 432 34.88 11.60 19.81
N ASP A 433 34.05 12.62 19.74
CA ASP A 433 32.73 12.64 20.36
C ASP A 433 31.58 12.39 19.40
N VAL A 434 31.73 12.79 18.13
CA VAL A 434 30.67 12.75 17.12
C VAL A 434 31.22 12.46 15.75
N HIS A 435 30.62 11.51 15.06
CA HIS A 435 30.85 11.21 13.64
C HIS A 435 29.57 11.45 12.84
N GLN A 436 29.61 12.30 11.83
CA GLN A 436 28.50 12.56 10.93
C GLN A 436 28.80 12.02 9.53
N ALA A 437 27.80 11.42 8.89
CA ALA A 437 27.92 10.91 7.52
C ALA A 437 26.60 10.94 6.77
N TRP A 438 26.70 10.98 5.44
CA TRP A 438 25.59 10.78 4.53
C TRP A 438 25.50 9.34 4.07
N GLY A 439 24.27 8.86 3.84
CA GLY A 439 23.98 7.60 3.18
C GLY A 439 23.02 7.83 2.02
N THR A 440 23.17 7.04 0.98
CA THR A 440 22.42 7.18 -0.27
C THR A 440 21.64 5.90 -0.56
N ALA A 441 20.42 6.05 -1.08
CA ALA A 441 19.67 4.96 -1.69
C ALA A 441 18.79 5.48 -2.83
N PHE A 442 18.66 4.67 -3.89
CA PHE A 442 17.71 4.89 -4.97
C PHE A 442 16.58 3.88 -4.86
N ALA A 443 15.43 4.21 -5.42
CA ALA A 443 14.31 3.30 -5.46
C ALA A 443 13.38 3.54 -6.64
N THR A 444 12.72 2.46 -7.01
CA THR A 444 11.61 2.45 -7.94
C THR A 444 10.45 1.63 -7.40
N HIS A 445 9.26 1.81 -7.97
CA HIS A 445 8.11 0.93 -7.78
C HIS A 445 7.34 0.82 -9.09
N GLY A 446 6.10 0.33 -9.09
CA GLY A 446 5.22 0.37 -10.25
C GLY A 446 4.08 1.36 -10.06
N SER A 447 3.41 1.70 -11.15
CA SER A 447 2.17 2.48 -11.18
C SER A 447 0.99 1.57 -11.49
N GLY A 448 0.69 0.65 -10.58
CA GLY A 448 -0.34 -0.37 -10.74
C GLY A 448 0.17 -1.70 -11.34
N PRO A 449 -0.63 -2.76 -11.27
CA PRO A 449 -0.29 -4.03 -11.89
C PRO A 449 -0.42 -3.93 -13.42
N SER A 450 0.59 -4.43 -14.14
CA SER A 450 0.62 -4.53 -15.61
C SER A 450 0.01 -5.83 -16.15
N SER A 451 -0.86 -6.48 -15.38
CA SER A 451 -1.49 -7.77 -15.69
C SER A 451 -3.00 -7.60 -15.92
N ARG A 452 -3.70 -8.74 -16.13
CA ARG A 452 -5.17 -8.77 -16.22
C ARG A 452 -5.89 -8.12 -15.04
N GLU A 453 -5.20 -7.88 -13.95
CA GLU A 453 -5.71 -7.35 -12.67
C GLU A 453 -5.74 -5.81 -12.60
N GLY A 454 -5.03 -5.11 -13.48
CA GLY A 454 -5.03 -3.65 -13.54
C GLY A 454 -6.19 -3.11 -14.37
N LEU A 455 -7.44 -3.22 -13.87
CA LEU A 455 -8.64 -2.74 -14.54
C LEU A 455 -9.38 -1.74 -13.66
N SER A 456 -9.70 -0.59 -14.21
CA SER A 456 -10.59 0.40 -13.62
C SER A 456 -11.61 0.88 -14.63
N SER A 457 -12.77 1.31 -14.14
CA SER A 457 -13.84 1.90 -14.96
C SER A 457 -14.41 3.13 -14.27
N ALA A 458 -14.86 4.10 -15.07
CA ALA A 458 -15.47 5.34 -14.60
C ALA A 458 -16.72 5.68 -15.43
N VAL A 459 -17.67 6.35 -14.78
CA VAL A 459 -18.83 6.94 -15.43
C VAL A 459 -18.93 8.41 -15.02
N ILE A 460 -19.15 9.28 -15.97
CA ILE A 460 -19.35 10.72 -15.78
C ILE A 460 -20.73 11.10 -16.29
N MET A 461 -21.49 11.78 -15.45
CA MET A 461 -22.83 12.31 -15.76
C MET A 461 -22.80 13.82 -15.66
N ILE A 462 -23.20 14.50 -16.72
CA ILE A 462 -23.30 15.97 -16.77
C ILE A 462 -24.78 16.32 -16.57
N ASN A 463 -25.07 17.15 -15.56
CA ASN A 463 -26.41 17.66 -15.27
C ASN A 463 -26.68 18.93 -16.07
N ASP A 464 -27.96 19.28 -16.25
CA ASP A 464 -28.42 20.44 -17.03
C ASP A 464 -27.91 21.80 -16.54
N ASP A 465 -27.54 21.88 -15.27
CA ASP A 465 -26.96 23.11 -14.67
C ASP A 465 -25.45 23.21 -14.85
N GLY A 466 -24.82 22.20 -15.49
CA GLY A 466 -23.37 22.10 -15.70
C GLY A 466 -22.61 21.48 -14.53
N THR A 467 -23.28 21.00 -13.49
CA THR A 467 -22.62 20.18 -12.46
C THR A 467 -22.33 18.78 -12.99
N VAL A 468 -21.30 18.14 -12.44
CA VAL A 468 -20.80 16.85 -12.91
C VAL A 468 -20.80 15.84 -11.77
N ARG A 469 -21.31 14.64 -12.03
CA ARG A 469 -21.20 13.50 -11.13
C ARG A 469 -20.24 12.46 -11.68
N VAL A 470 -19.30 12.05 -10.87
CA VAL A 470 -18.29 11.01 -11.17
C VAL A 470 -18.56 9.76 -10.36
N LEU A 471 -18.65 8.61 -11.01
CA LEU A 471 -18.80 7.29 -10.35
C LEU A 471 -17.54 6.46 -10.63
N VAL A 472 -16.85 6.01 -9.58
CA VAL A 472 -15.65 5.17 -9.66
C VAL A 472 -15.71 4.05 -8.61
N GLY A 473 -15.21 2.87 -8.96
CA GLY A 473 -15.15 1.74 -8.03
C GLY A 473 -13.98 1.78 -7.07
N SER A 474 -13.02 2.67 -7.28
CA SER A 474 -11.80 2.80 -6.49
C SER A 474 -12.03 3.41 -5.10
N ALA A 475 -11.16 3.05 -4.14
CA ALA A 475 -11.29 3.46 -2.75
C ALA A 475 -10.29 4.56 -2.37
N ASP A 476 -10.76 5.70 -1.87
CA ASP A 476 -9.92 6.62 -1.09
C ASP A 476 -9.69 6.00 0.30
N ILE A 477 -8.43 5.84 0.69
CA ILE A 477 -8.01 5.26 1.98
C ILE A 477 -7.26 6.26 2.86
N GLY A 478 -7.37 7.54 2.52
CA GLY A 478 -6.72 8.65 3.18
C GLY A 478 -5.66 9.38 2.35
N GLN A 479 -5.36 8.90 1.12
CA GLN A 479 -4.35 9.48 0.25
C GLN A 479 -4.86 10.67 -0.58
N GLY A 480 -6.18 10.95 -0.60
CA GLY A 480 -6.77 12.08 -1.32
C GLY A 480 -7.09 11.78 -2.79
N SER A 481 -7.31 10.52 -3.15
CA SER A 481 -7.60 10.12 -4.54
C SER A 481 -8.92 10.69 -5.08
N GLU A 482 -9.91 10.91 -4.23
CA GLU A 482 -11.18 11.54 -4.67
C GLU A 482 -10.96 12.98 -5.14
N THR A 483 -10.08 13.73 -4.49
CA THR A 483 -9.67 15.08 -4.95
C THR A 483 -8.90 15.00 -6.25
N MET A 484 -7.93 14.11 -6.37
CA MET A 484 -7.13 13.88 -7.57
C MET A 484 -8.02 13.49 -8.77
N ILE A 485 -9.01 12.62 -8.60
CA ILE A 485 -9.97 12.22 -9.63
C ILE A 485 -10.78 13.45 -10.10
N CYS A 486 -11.27 14.28 -9.17
CA CYS A 486 -11.99 15.50 -9.53
C CYS A 486 -11.10 16.49 -10.32
N GLN A 487 -9.80 16.60 -9.99
CA GLN A 487 -8.86 17.43 -10.77
C GLN A 487 -8.70 16.91 -12.21
N ILE A 488 -8.57 15.59 -12.40
CA ILE A 488 -8.49 14.99 -13.74
C ILE A 488 -9.76 15.29 -14.56
N VAL A 489 -10.94 15.17 -13.95
CA VAL A 489 -12.22 15.49 -14.61
C VAL A 489 -12.31 16.97 -14.93
N ALA A 490 -11.99 17.84 -13.98
CA ALA A 490 -12.01 19.29 -14.17
C ALA A 490 -11.09 19.73 -15.30
N GLU A 491 -9.86 19.22 -15.34
CA GLU A 491 -8.89 19.51 -16.39
C GLU A 491 -9.37 19.03 -17.77
N THR A 492 -9.90 17.80 -17.83
CA THR A 492 -10.30 17.16 -19.08
C THR A 492 -11.58 17.78 -19.67
N LEU A 493 -12.57 18.11 -18.84
CA LEU A 493 -13.84 18.68 -19.27
C LEU A 493 -13.81 20.21 -19.44
N GLY A 494 -12.91 20.91 -18.74
CA GLY A 494 -12.98 22.36 -18.57
C GLY A 494 -14.02 22.81 -17.53
N ALA A 495 -14.56 21.88 -16.73
CA ALA A 495 -15.51 22.16 -15.65
C ALA A 495 -14.83 22.82 -14.43
N ALA A 496 -15.58 23.57 -13.63
CA ALA A 496 -15.09 24.07 -12.35
C ALA A 496 -14.96 22.93 -11.35
N LEU A 497 -13.89 22.92 -10.52
CA LEU A 497 -13.62 21.82 -9.60
C LEU A 497 -14.71 21.68 -8.52
N GLU A 498 -15.27 22.78 -8.07
CA GLU A 498 -16.37 22.85 -7.10
C GLU A 498 -17.69 22.28 -7.63
N ASP A 499 -17.88 22.25 -8.95
CA ASP A 499 -19.08 21.70 -9.59
C ASP A 499 -19.06 20.17 -9.74
N ILE A 500 -17.95 19.52 -9.37
CA ILE A 500 -17.77 18.08 -9.55
C ILE A 500 -18.06 17.34 -8.23
N GLN A 501 -18.98 16.40 -8.27
CA GLN A 501 -19.28 15.48 -7.17
C GLN A 501 -18.80 14.08 -7.51
N ILE A 502 -18.25 13.36 -6.53
CA ILE A 502 -17.78 11.98 -6.68
C ILE A 502 -18.53 11.02 -5.78
N LYS A 503 -18.89 9.85 -6.29
CA LYS A 503 -19.31 8.68 -5.53
C LYS A 503 -18.33 7.54 -5.83
N ALA A 504 -17.70 7.03 -4.78
CA ALA A 504 -16.65 6.02 -4.88
C ALA A 504 -16.97 4.75 -4.08
N ALA A 505 -16.44 3.62 -4.54
CA ALA A 505 -16.35 2.36 -3.78
C ALA A 505 -17.68 1.88 -3.15
N ASP A 506 -18.72 1.80 -3.96
CA ASP A 506 -20.01 1.18 -3.65
C ASP A 506 -20.37 0.19 -4.75
N THR A 507 -20.29 -1.11 -4.48
CA THR A 507 -20.37 -2.15 -5.52
C THR A 507 -21.73 -2.26 -6.21
N LEU A 508 -22.77 -1.57 -5.70
CA LEU A 508 -24.07 -1.46 -6.35
C LEU A 508 -24.17 -0.24 -7.26
N LEU A 509 -23.53 0.88 -6.88
CA LEU A 509 -23.72 2.18 -7.54
C LEU A 509 -22.57 2.55 -8.46
N THR A 510 -21.38 1.99 -8.26
CA THR A 510 -20.18 2.37 -9.00
C THR A 510 -19.72 1.24 -9.94
N PRO A 511 -19.06 1.58 -11.06
CA PRO A 511 -18.51 0.57 -11.96
C PRO A 511 -17.34 -0.19 -11.29
N TYR A 512 -16.96 -1.31 -11.92
CA TYR A 512 -15.89 -2.18 -11.43
C TYR A 512 -14.53 -1.46 -11.36
N ASP A 513 -13.81 -1.71 -10.27
CA ASP A 513 -12.42 -1.35 -10.07
C ASP A 513 -11.70 -2.49 -9.35
N THR A 514 -10.45 -2.74 -9.72
CA THR A 514 -9.66 -3.81 -9.09
C THR A 514 -9.33 -3.50 -7.63
N GLY A 515 -9.27 -2.23 -7.25
CA GLY A 515 -9.01 -1.77 -5.88
C GLY A 515 -7.77 -0.86 -5.77
N THR A 516 -7.59 -0.29 -4.58
CA THR A 516 -6.53 0.65 -4.25
C THR A 516 -5.32 -0.08 -3.70
N PHE A 517 -4.44 -0.55 -4.58
CA PHE A 517 -3.20 -1.25 -4.25
C PHE A 517 -2.17 -1.13 -5.38
N ALA A 518 -0.93 -1.55 -5.15
CA ALA A 518 0.19 -1.46 -6.10
C ALA A 518 0.32 -0.05 -6.72
N SER A 519 -0.04 0.99 -5.96
CA SER A 519 -0.04 2.39 -6.39
C SER A 519 -0.88 2.66 -7.67
N SER A 520 -2.00 1.94 -7.85
CA SER A 520 -2.77 1.94 -9.11
C SER A 520 -3.64 3.18 -9.33
N GLN A 521 -3.99 3.93 -8.28
CA GLN A 521 -5.04 4.94 -8.34
C GLN A 521 -4.81 6.01 -9.40
N THR A 522 -3.67 6.69 -9.35
CA THR A 522 -3.38 7.77 -10.30
C THR A 522 -3.28 7.23 -11.72
N PHE A 523 -2.56 6.14 -11.93
CA PHE A 523 -2.30 5.63 -13.28
C PHE A 523 -3.49 4.86 -13.86
N VAL A 524 -4.04 3.87 -13.15
CA VAL A 524 -5.08 2.99 -13.71
C VAL A 524 -6.45 3.65 -13.64
N CYS A 525 -6.88 4.11 -12.45
CA CYS A 525 -8.17 4.78 -12.31
C CYS A 525 -8.16 6.15 -12.99
N GLY A 526 -7.06 6.91 -12.88
CA GLY A 526 -6.94 8.21 -13.56
C GLY A 526 -7.08 8.12 -15.07
N ASN A 527 -6.49 7.09 -15.73
CA ASN A 527 -6.70 6.85 -17.16
C ASN A 527 -8.16 6.49 -17.49
N ALA A 528 -8.82 5.64 -16.69
CA ALA A 528 -10.24 5.33 -16.90
C ALA A 528 -11.13 6.58 -16.76
N VAL A 529 -10.84 7.43 -15.79
CA VAL A 529 -11.52 8.71 -15.57
C VAL A 529 -11.27 9.67 -16.72
N THR A 530 -10.03 9.76 -17.22
CA THR A 530 -9.69 10.59 -18.40
C THR A 530 -10.48 10.16 -19.62
N LEU A 531 -10.54 8.85 -19.91
CA LEU A 531 -11.33 8.30 -21.02
C LEU A 531 -12.83 8.62 -20.87
N ALA A 532 -13.39 8.49 -19.65
CA ALA A 532 -14.79 8.80 -19.40
C ALA A 532 -15.09 10.30 -19.57
N ALA A 533 -14.17 11.18 -19.15
CA ALA A 533 -14.29 12.61 -19.30
C ALA A 533 -14.17 13.03 -20.78
N GLN A 534 -13.26 12.41 -21.53
CA GLN A 534 -13.14 12.63 -22.97
C GLN A 534 -14.41 12.20 -23.71
N ASP A 535 -14.96 11.01 -23.41
CA ASP A 535 -16.23 10.53 -24.01
C ASP A 535 -17.41 11.47 -23.69
N ALA A 536 -17.51 11.98 -22.45
CA ALA A 536 -18.54 12.96 -22.09
C ALA A 536 -18.36 14.28 -22.84
N ARG A 537 -17.12 14.77 -22.95
CA ARG A 537 -16.80 16.00 -23.67
C ARG A 537 -17.08 15.88 -25.16
N ASP A 538 -16.74 14.77 -25.78
CA ASP A 538 -16.97 14.53 -27.20
C ASP A 538 -18.48 14.45 -27.52
N LYS A 539 -19.28 13.86 -26.62
CA LYS A 539 -20.74 13.87 -26.71
C LYS A 539 -21.34 15.27 -26.57
N LEU A 540 -20.82 16.07 -25.63
CA LEU A 540 -21.21 17.49 -25.52
C LEU A 540 -20.88 18.27 -26.79
N LEU A 541 -19.66 18.09 -27.29
CA LEU A 541 -19.24 18.72 -28.56
C LEU A 541 -20.13 18.32 -29.72
N ALA A 542 -20.50 17.05 -29.85
CA ALA A 542 -21.41 16.56 -30.87
C ALA A 542 -22.80 17.23 -30.78
N GLN A 543 -23.36 17.32 -29.56
CA GLN A 543 -24.65 18.00 -29.36
C GLN A 543 -24.59 19.51 -29.67
N ILE A 544 -23.47 20.19 -29.34
CA ILE A 544 -23.29 21.62 -29.76
C ILE A 544 -23.29 21.73 -31.27
N LYS A 545 -22.58 20.85 -32.00
CA LYS A 545 -22.56 20.82 -33.47
C LYS A 545 -23.93 20.56 -34.08
N GLU A 546 -24.76 19.73 -33.47
CA GLU A 546 -26.15 19.52 -33.90
C GLU A 546 -27.01 20.79 -33.73
N THR A 547 -26.74 21.60 -32.70
CA THR A 547 -27.44 22.88 -32.49
C THR A 547 -26.91 24.01 -33.39
N GLU A 548 -25.71 23.87 -33.94
CA GLU A 548 -24.99 24.85 -34.73
C GLU A 548 -24.44 24.22 -36.04
N PRO A 549 -25.29 23.70 -36.94
CA PRO A 549 -24.84 22.86 -38.06
C PRO A 549 -23.96 23.57 -39.09
N GLU A 550 -24.00 24.90 -39.14
CA GLU A 550 -23.18 25.72 -40.05
C GLU A 550 -21.91 26.28 -39.38
N ALA A 551 -21.73 26.06 -38.08
CA ALA A 551 -20.60 26.55 -37.32
C ALA A 551 -19.46 25.53 -37.24
N ASP A 552 -18.22 26.01 -37.25
CA ASP A 552 -17.09 25.20 -36.79
C ASP A 552 -16.99 25.31 -35.28
N VAL A 553 -17.20 24.17 -34.60
CA VAL A 553 -17.18 24.08 -33.16
C VAL A 553 -15.95 23.27 -32.73
N GLN A 554 -15.10 23.89 -31.95
CA GLN A 554 -13.84 23.30 -31.46
C GLN A 554 -13.76 23.36 -29.96
N ASN A 555 -13.00 22.43 -29.37
CA ASN A 555 -12.64 22.43 -27.93
C ASN A 555 -11.54 23.49 -27.71
N ALA A 556 -11.77 24.41 -26.79
CA ALA A 556 -10.85 25.48 -26.40
C ALA A 556 -10.17 25.23 -25.02
N GLY A 557 -10.02 23.97 -24.59
CA GLY A 557 -9.45 23.62 -23.32
C GLY A 557 -10.41 23.83 -22.14
N THR A 558 -10.71 25.07 -21.78
CA THR A 558 -11.64 25.41 -20.66
C THR A 558 -13.10 25.54 -21.11
N GLY A 559 -13.40 25.30 -22.38
CA GLY A 559 -14.72 25.48 -22.97
C GLY A 559 -14.73 25.14 -24.45
N PHE A 560 -15.57 25.81 -25.20
CA PHE A 560 -15.76 25.57 -26.63
C PHE A 560 -15.74 26.88 -27.39
N THR A 561 -15.14 26.89 -28.58
CA THR A 561 -15.24 27.99 -29.54
C THR A 561 -16.22 27.63 -30.65
N ILE A 562 -17.06 28.58 -31.02
CA ILE A 562 -18.04 28.46 -32.08
C ILE A 562 -17.75 29.56 -33.11
N SER A 563 -17.28 29.18 -34.30
CA SER A 563 -16.96 30.07 -35.39
C SER A 563 -18.02 29.94 -36.49
N ARG A 564 -18.77 31.01 -36.74
CA ARG A 564 -19.80 31.07 -37.80
C ARG A 564 -19.34 31.96 -38.93
N PRO A 565 -19.66 31.65 -40.21
CA PRO A 565 -19.31 32.52 -41.34
C PRO A 565 -19.83 33.96 -41.16
N GLY A 566 -18.92 34.93 -41.24
CA GLY A 566 -19.28 36.33 -41.19
C GLY A 566 -19.59 36.93 -39.81
N THR A 567 -19.38 36.18 -38.73
CA THR A 567 -19.55 36.66 -37.34
C THR A 567 -18.25 36.54 -36.53
N ALA A 568 -18.16 37.28 -35.44
CA ALA A 568 -17.07 37.07 -34.48
C ALA A 568 -17.15 35.69 -33.84
N GLU A 569 -16.00 35.11 -33.48
CA GLU A 569 -15.91 33.86 -32.74
C GLU A 569 -16.57 34.01 -31.36
N GLU A 570 -17.42 33.07 -31.01
CA GLU A 570 -18.08 32.97 -29.72
C GLU A 570 -17.33 31.92 -28.85
N THR A 571 -16.94 32.29 -27.66
CA THR A 571 -16.35 31.34 -26.70
C THR A 571 -17.37 31.05 -25.60
N LEU A 572 -17.66 29.75 -25.38
CA LEU A 572 -18.53 29.27 -24.32
C LEU A 572 -17.68 28.58 -23.22
N THR A 573 -17.95 28.92 -21.99
CA THR A 573 -17.49 28.08 -20.86
C THR A 573 -18.16 26.74 -20.92
N PHE A 574 -17.61 25.74 -20.20
CA PHE A 574 -18.22 24.42 -20.09
C PHE A 574 -19.69 24.49 -19.65
N ARG A 575 -19.99 25.29 -18.61
CA ARG A 575 -21.36 25.46 -18.08
C ARG A 575 -22.31 26.09 -19.11
N GLU A 576 -21.86 27.11 -19.83
CA GLU A 576 -22.65 27.73 -20.90
C GLU A 576 -22.93 26.77 -22.05
N ALA A 577 -21.92 25.98 -22.43
CA ALA A 577 -22.07 24.96 -23.46
C ALA A 577 -23.12 23.91 -23.07
N VAL A 578 -23.05 23.41 -21.83
CA VAL A 578 -24.05 22.46 -21.31
C VAL A 578 -25.45 23.05 -21.32
N ARG A 579 -25.64 24.29 -20.82
CA ARG A 579 -26.94 24.96 -20.84
C ARG A 579 -27.47 25.17 -22.24
N LYS A 580 -26.60 25.48 -23.20
CA LYS A 580 -26.98 25.69 -24.61
C LYS A 580 -27.60 24.42 -25.21
N VAL A 581 -27.11 23.24 -24.87
CA VAL A 581 -27.63 21.96 -25.41
C VAL A 581 -28.78 21.41 -24.60
N SER A 582 -28.79 21.53 -23.25
CA SER A 582 -29.80 20.94 -22.38
C SER A 582 -31.22 21.45 -22.63
N PHE A 583 -31.37 22.69 -23.06
CA PHE A 583 -32.68 23.32 -23.34
C PHE A 583 -33.07 23.33 -24.84
N ASN A 584 -32.34 22.57 -25.67
CA ASN A 584 -32.64 22.46 -27.09
C ASN A 584 -33.47 21.21 -27.40
N GLN A 585 -34.26 21.26 -28.49
CA GLN A 585 -35.09 20.13 -28.94
C GLN A 585 -34.29 18.85 -29.27
N HIS A 586 -32.99 18.99 -29.53
CA HIS A 586 -32.05 17.91 -29.85
C HIS A 586 -31.15 17.52 -28.66
N GLY A 587 -31.29 18.18 -27.49
CA GLY A 587 -30.50 17.93 -26.32
C GLY A 587 -30.83 16.58 -25.67
N GLY A 588 -29.82 15.87 -25.22
CA GLY A 588 -29.94 14.59 -24.52
C GLY A 588 -29.07 14.54 -23.28
N VAL A 589 -29.31 13.56 -22.40
CA VAL A 589 -28.48 13.33 -21.23
C VAL A 589 -27.05 12.97 -21.66
N ILE A 590 -26.06 13.65 -21.10
CA ILE A 590 -24.65 13.40 -21.41
C ILE A 590 -24.06 12.48 -20.35
N ILE A 591 -23.79 11.24 -20.76
CA ILE A 591 -23.10 10.25 -19.94
C ILE A 591 -21.86 9.79 -20.68
N GLY A 592 -20.68 10.07 -20.09
CA GLY A 592 -19.41 9.53 -20.54
C GLY A 592 -19.05 8.26 -19.76
N SER A 593 -18.39 7.32 -20.43
CA SER A 593 -17.92 6.09 -19.84
C SER A 593 -16.50 5.77 -20.30
N GLY A 594 -15.68 5.23 -19.41
CA GLY A 594 -14.31 4.83 -19.71
C GLY A 594 -13.91 3.60 -18.93
N SER A 595 -13.18 2.69 -19.57
CA SER A 595 -12.54 1.54 -18.94
C SER A 595 -11.10 1.49 -19.39
N TYR A 596 -10.20 1.34 -18.45
CA TYR A 596 -8.78 1.25 -18.74
C TYR A 596 -8.19 -0.03 -18.12
N LYS A 597 -7.53 -0.82 -18.98
CA LYS A 597 -6.77 -1.99 -18.59
C LYS A 597 -5.30 -1.70 -18.79
N ALA A 598 -4.54 -1.68 -17.70
CA ALA A 598 -3.14 -1.33 -17.73
C ALA A 598 -2.33 -2.31 -18.59
N GLN A 599 -1.67 -1.78 -19.63
CA GLN A 599 -0.74 -2.52 -20.49
C GLN A 599 0.71 -2.38 -19.99
N ALA A 600 0.99 -1.35 -19.21
CA ALA A 600 2.29 -1.04 -18.62
C ALA A 600 2.10 -0.63 -17.15
N SER A 601 3.21 -0.56 -16.44
CA SER A 601 3.30 -0.06 -15.05
C SER A 601 4.52 0.86 -14.99
N PRO A 602 4.40 2.12 -15.49
CA PRO A 602 5.52 3.04 -15.56
C PRO A 602 6.09 3.29 -14.17
N PRO A 603 7.41 3.15 -13.99
CA PRO A 603 8.03 3.26 -12.68
C PRO A 603 8.21 4.73 -12.27
N PRO A 604 7.75 5.15 -11.07
CA PRO A 604 8.28 6.32 -10.40
C PRO A 604 9.70 6.02 -9.90
N PHE A 605 10.53 7.06 -9.81
CA PHE A 605 11.90 6.94 -9.30
C PHE A 605 12.13 7.93 -8.16
N VAL A 606 12.93 7.52 -7.18
CA VAL A 606 13.23 8.32 -5.99
C VAL A 606 14.69 8.21 -5.63
N VAL A 607 15.27 9.36 -5.26
CA VAL A 607 16.59 9.48 -4.63
C VAL A 607 16.40 9.89 -3.18
N CYS A 608 16.94 9.12 -2.26
CA CYS A 608 16.91 9.40 -0.83
C CYS A 608 18.34 9.56 -0.29
N LEU A 609 18.60 10.68 0.38
CA LEU A 609 19.84 10.94 1.11
C LEU A 609 19.52 11.16 2.58
N VAL A 610 20.29 10.54 3.46
CA VAL A 610 20.12 10.68 4.92
C VAL A 610 21.44 11.14 5.54
N LYS A 611 21.41 12.20 6.37
CA LYS A 611 22.51 12.60 7.23
C LYS A 611 22.26 12.06 8.63
N ALA A 612 23.17 11.26 9.14
CA ALA A 612 23.11 10.70 10.49
C ALA A 612 24.35 11.09 11.28
N GLU A 613 24.23 11.11 12.60
CA GLU A 613 25.36 11.22 13.51
C GLU A 613 25.42 10.06 14.49
N TYR A 614 26.63 9.69 14.84
CA TYR A 614 26.94 8.64 15.80
C TYR A 614 27.77 9.24 16.94
N PHE A 615 27.42 8.85 18.17
CA PHE A 615 28.11 9.23 19.39
C PHE A 615 28.86 8.01 19.94
N PRO A 616 30.19 7.86 19.67
CA PRO A 616 30.94 6.66 20.02
C PRO A 616 30.89 6.30 21.50
N LYS A 617 30.96 7.31 22.40
CA LYS A 617 30.95 7.12 23.87
C LYS A 617 29.68 6.53 24.42
N PHE A 618 28.55 6.71 23.72
CA PHE A 618 27.22 6.27 24.18
C PHE A 618 26.64 5.16 23.30
N ASN A 619 27.34 4.76 22.26
CA ASN A 619 26.82 3.85 21.21
C ASN A 619 25.42 4.26 20.76
N SER A 620 25.23 5.56 20.50
CA SER A 620 23.94 6.12 20.14
C SER A 620 23.97 6.83 18.79
N ILE A 621 22.84 6.84 18.12
CA ILE A 621 22.67 7.44 16.79
C ILE A 621 21.51 8.43 16.79
N ARG A 622 21.58 9.42 15.91
CA ARG A 622 20.54 10.41 15.65
C ARG A 622 20.48 10.75 14.17
N LEU A 623 19.28 10.88 13.62
CA LEU A 623 19.09 11.40 12.27
C LEU A 623 19.11 12.94 12.30
N LEU A 624 19.80 13.54 11.34
CA LEU A 624 19.92 15.00 11.22
C LEU A 624 19.06 15.56 10.09
N HIS A 625 19.11 14.95 8.90
CA HIS A 625 18.34 15.36 7.73
C HIS A 625 17.93 14.14 6.91
N ILE A 626 16.76 14.23 6.27
CA ILE A 626 16.33 13.32 5.22
C ILE A 626 15.96 14.16 3.99
N ILE A 627 16.52 13.83 2.85
CA ILE A 627 16.23 14.42 1.55
C ILE A 627 15.61 13.34 0.69
N GLU A 628 14.41 13.59 0.15
CA GLU A 628 13.76 12.69 -0.79
C GLU A 628 13.28 13.45 -2.02
N VAL A 629 13.83 13.12 -3.18
CA VAL A 629 13.48 13.77 -4.45
C VAL A 629 12.90 12.73 -5.40
N ALA A 630 11.71 13.01 -5.93
CA ALA A 630 10.91 12.05 -6.68
C ALA A 630 10.62 12.49 -8.11
N ASP A 631 10.70 11.52 -9.05
CA ASP A 631 10.09 11.57 -10.37
C ASP A 631 8.75 10.81 -10.35
N VAL A 632 7.67 11.55 -10.35
CA VAL A 632 6.29 11.05 -10.40
C VAL A 632 5.60 11.42 -11.72
N GLY A 633 6.36 11.79 -12.75
CA GLY A 633 5.83 12.43 -13.93
C GLY A 633 5.21 13.79 -13.57
N THR A 634 4.10 14.15 -14.21
CA THR A 634 3.31 15.32 -13.81
C THR A 634 2.51 15.00 -12.54
N PRO A 635 2.74 15.65 -11.39
CA PRO A 635 1.93 15.44 -10.20
C PRO A 635 0.51 15.97 -10.43
N ILE A 636 -0.53 15.17 -10.23
CA ILE A 636 -1.91 15.69 -10.38
C ILE A 636 -2.19 16.72 -9.28
N ASN A 637 -1.82 16.40 -8.03
CA ASN A 637 -1.94 17.29 -6.87
C ASN A 637 -0.64 17.30 -6.09
N ARG A 638 0.08 18.43 -6.10
CA ARG A 638 1.38 18.55 -5.43
C ARG A 638 1.28 18.31 -3.92
N LEU A 639 0.26 18.88 -3.27
CA LEU A 639 0.06 18.76 -1.82
C LEU A 639 -0.06 17.30 -1.37
N THR A 640 -0.86 16.51 -2.11
CA THR A 640 -1.05 15.09 -1.73
C THR A 640 0.13 14.22 -2.12
N VAL A 641 0.88 14.55 -3.17
CA VAL A 641 2.12 13.84 -3.54
C VAL A 641 3.20 14.06 -2.49
N GLU A 642 3.44 15.31 -2.06
CA GLU A 642 4.39 15.63 -0.99
C GLU A 642 4.00 14.92 0.32
N GLY A 643 2.72 14.97 0.71
CA GLY A 643 2.23 14.25 1.89
C GLY A 643 2.39 12.72 1.80
N GLN A 644 2.38 12.12 0.58
CA GLN A 644 2.69 10.71 0.40
C GLN A 644 4.19 10.42 0.59
N LEU A 645 5.07 11.29 0.14
CA LEU A 645 6.52 11.17 0.35
C LEU A 645 6.85 11.31 1.84
N GLU A 646 6.39 12.36 2.51
CA GLU A 646 6.59 12.57 3.95
C GLU A 646 6.07 11.40 4.80
N GLY A 647 4.86 10.90 4.51
CA GLY A 647 4.30 9.74 5.19
C GLY A 647 5.06 8.43 4.89
N GLY A 648 5.68 8.29 3.72
CA GLY A 648 6.56 7.19 3.37
C GLY A 648 7.88 7.23 4.13
N ILE A 649 8.47 8.42 4.26
CA ILE A 649 9.68 8.65 5.04
C ILE A 649 9.44 8.27 6.51
N ALA A 650 8.34 8.70 7.12
CA ALA A 650 8.04 8.36 8.52
C ALA A 650 7.97 6.85 8.75
N GLN A 651 7.30 6.10 7.85
CA GLN A 651 7.27 4.63 7.92
C GLN A 651 8.65 4.01 7.69
N GLY A 652 9.46 4.56 6.78
CA GLY A 652 10.82 4.10 6.54
C GLY A 652 11.76 4.32 7.72
N VAL A 653 11.62 5.45 8.43
CA VAL A 653 12.33 5.72 9.69
C VAL A 653 11.95 4.70 10.76
N GLY A 654 10.65 4.45 10.95
CA GLY A 654 10.17 3.43 11.88
C GLY A 654 10.74 2.05 11.58
N TYR A 655 10.70 1.64 10.30
CA TYR A 655 11.22 0.36 9.83
C TYR A 655 12.72 0.19 10.09
N ALA A 656 13.51 1.23 9.80
CA ALA A 656 14.96 1.19 10.00
C ALA A 656 15.38 1.25 11.47
N LEU A 657 14.67 2.01 12.29
CA LEU A 657 15.17 2.35 13.62
C LEU A 657 14.51 1.60 14.77
N MET A 658 13.17 1.38 14.75
CA MET A 658 12.50 1.06 16.01
C MET A 658 11.33 0.08 15.93
N GLU A 659 10.65 -0.04 14.78
CA GLU A 659 9.42 -0.85 14.69
C GLU A 659 9.74 -2.33 14.57
N ARG A 660 9.20 -3.14 15.47
CA ARG A 660 9.30 -4.61 15.44
C ARG A 660 8.16 -5.26 16.19
N MET A 661 7.77 -6.44 15.75
CA MET A 661 6.87 -7.31 16.49
C MET A 661 7.69 -8.13 17.50
N GLU A 662 7.49 -7.89 18.79
CA GLU A 662 8.24 -8.57 19.84
C GLU A 662 7.47 -9.79 20.35
N LEU A 663 8.19 -10.91 20.51
CA LEU A 663 7.70 -12.11 21.14
C LEU A 663 8.39 -12.33 22.50
N ASN A 664 7.63 -12.73 23.49
CA ASN A 664 8.20 -13.26 24.72
C ASN A 664 8.83 -14.64 24.43
N HIS A 665 10.15 -14.73 24.51
CA HIS A 665 10.89 -15.95 24.16
C HIS A 665 10.54 -17.17 25.04
N LEU A 666 10.05 -16.95 26.26
CA LEU A 666 9.66 -18.01 27.17
C LEU A 666 8.23 -18.50 26.91
N THR A 667 7.28 -17.56 26.81
CA THR A 667 5.86 -17.90 26.67
C THR A 667 5.40 -18.03 25.22
N LYS A 668 6.23 -17.57 24.24
CA LYS A 668 5.90 -17.47 22.81
C LYS A 668 4.66 -16.61 22.51
N LYS A 669 4.31 -15.71 23.43
CA LYS A 669 3.23 -14.73 23.26
C LYS A 669 3.79 -13.42 22.74
N THR A 670 3.01 -12.73 21.90
CA THR A 670 3.40 -11.39 21.45
C THR A 670 3.39 -10.39 22.60
N LEU A 671 4.38 -9.52 22.64
CA LEU A 671 4.45 -8.37 23.55
C LEU A 671 3.95 -7.10 22.87
N SER A 672 3.92 -7.05 21.54
CA SER A 672 3.50 -5.89 20.74
C SER A 672 1.99 -5.85 20.59
N THR A 673 1.26 -5.66 21.69
CA THR A 673 -0.21 -5.63 21.73
C THR A 673 -0.81 -4.23 21.69
N ASP A 674 0.04 -3.20 21.89
CA ASP A 674 -0.36 -1.81 21.95
C ASP A 674 0.76 -0.85 21.51
N LEU A 675 0.50 0.45 21.47
CA LEU A 675 1.47 1.47 21.06
C LEU A 675 2.46 1.89 22.15
N LEU A 676 2.39 1.32 23.36
CA LEU A 676 3.42 1.45 24.38
C LEU A 676 4.57 0.47 24.13
N HIS A 677 4.24 -0.71 23.66
CA HIS A 677 5.19 -1.79 23.41
C HIS A 677 5.65 -1.83 21.94
N TYR A 678 4.78 -1.46 21.01
CA TYR A 678 5.15 -1.27 19.60
C TYR A 678 5.41 0.20 19.32
N ARG A 679 6.69 0.56 19.22
CA ARG A 679 7.11 1.95 19.06
C ARG A 679 7.04 2.37 17.59
N ILE A 680 6.33 3.47 17.32
CA ILE A 680 6.32 4.18 16.04
C ILE A 680 7.05 5.50 16.17
N PRO A 681 7.58 6.09 15.08
CA PRO A 681 8.18 7.41 15.12
C PRO A 681 7.19 8.48 15.62
N GLN A 682 7.61 9.26 16.57
CA GLN A 682 6.89 10.43 17.04
C GLN A 682 7.43 11.70 16.35
N ALA A 683 6.69 12.80 16.43
CA ALA A 683 7.11 14.06 15.82
C ALA A 683 8.50 14.53 16.29
N GLY A 684 8.88 14.22 17.55
CA GLY A 684 10.19 14.53 18.09
C GLY A 684 11.34 13.65 17.58
N ASP A 685 11.03 12.49 17.01
CA ASP A 685 12.03 11.56 16.47
C ASP A 685 12.39 11.91 15.01
N MET A 686 11.49 12.60 14.30
CA MET A 686 11.67 12.96 12.91
C MET A 686 12.65 14.12 12.74
N PRO A 687 13.66 13.96 11.88
CA PRO A 687 14.57 15.06 11.52
C PRO A 687 13.90 16.03 10.53
N PRO A 688 14.50 17.21 10.27
CA PRO A 688 14.14 18.03 9.13
C PRO A 688 14.13 17.20 7.85
N THR A 689 12.98 17.24 7.16
CA THR A 689 12.73 16.45 5.95
C THR A 689 12.57 17.40 4.77
N HIS A 690 13.29 17.11 3.69
CA HIS A 690 13.29 17.88 2.45
C HIS A 690 12.69 17.01 1.35
N VAL A 691 11.46 17.30 0.97
CA VAL A 691 10.72 16.58 -0.08
C VAL A 691 10.61 17.47 -1.30
N GLU A 692 11.01 16.96 -2.46
CA GLU A 692 10.84 17.69 -3.73
C GLU A 692 10.41 16.76 -4.87
N ILE A 693 9.73 17.33 -5.85
CA ILE A 693 9.24 16.67 -7.05
C ILE A 693 9.90 17.33 -8.25
N VAL A 694 10.61 16.57 -9.06
CA VAL A 694 11.20 17.08 -10.30
C VAL A 694 10.17 17.12 -11.42
N ASP A 695 10.37 18.01 -12.39
CA ASP A 695 9.54 18.06 -13.59
C ASP A 695 9.75 16.79 -14.41
N GLY A 696 8.66 16.06 -14.67
CA GLY A 696 8.62 14.83 -15.44
C GLY A 696 7.33 14.73 -16.26
N TYR A 697 7.31 13.83 -17.23
CA TYR A 697 6.11 13.54 -18.02
C TYR A 697 6.09 12.08 -18.44
N GLU A 698 5.02 11.37 -18.08
CA GLU A 698 4.79 9.98 -18.47
C GLU A 698 3.77 9.92 -19.63
N PRO A 699 4.19 9.55 -20.85
CA PRO A 699 3.30 9.58 -22.02
C PRO A 699 2.04 8.72 -21.90
N THR A 700 2.10 7.66 -21.08
CA THR A 700 1.00 6.68 -20.90
C THR A 700 0.12 7.00 -19.70
N GLY A 701 0.48 7.99 -18.89
CA GLY A 701 -0.26 8.38 -17.69
C GLY A 701 -1.28 9.50 -17.93
N PRO A 702 -2.30 9.60 -17.07
CA PRO A 702 -3.28 10.68 -17.15
C PRO A 702 -2.56 12.02 -16.94
N HIS A 703 -2.68 12.93 -17.91
CA HIS A 703 -1.97 14.22 -17.90
C HIS A 703 -0.45 14.13 -17.66
N GLY A 704 0.17 12.98 -17.97
CA GLY A 704 1.60 12.77 -17.77
C GLY A 704 2.02 12.26 -16.41
N ALA A 705 1.09 11.79 -15.57
CA ALA A 705 1.34 11.35 -14.20
C ALA A 705 1.83 9.90 -14.11
N LYS A 706 2.71 9.64 -13.16
CA LYS A 706 2.99 8.33 -12.55
C LYS A 706 2.37 8.28 -11.15
N SER A 707 2.56 7.16 -10.48
CA SER A 707 2.13 6.99 -9.08
C SER A 707 3.27 7.29 -8.09
N VAL A 708 2.91 7.48 -6.80
CA VAL A 708 3.89 7.76 -5.72
C VAL A 708 3.66 6.90 -4.48
N GLY A 709 2.49 6.27 -4.36
CA GLY A 709 1.98 5.72 -3.11
C GLY A 709 2.92 4.79 -2.35
N GLU A 710 3.74 3.98 -3.02
CA GLU A 710 4.58 2.97 -2.37
C GLU A 710 6.08 3.27 -2.46
N VAL A 711 6.55 3.94 -3.52
CA VAL A 711 7.98 4.18 -3.74
C VAL A 711 8.63 4.98 -2.60
N ALA A 712 7.89 5.89 -2.00
CA ALA A 712 8.35 6.80 -0.95
C ALA A 712 8.92 6.11 0.31
N THR A 713 8.53 4.89 0.65
CA THR A 713 9.07 4.18 1.82
C THR A 713 10.26 3.29 1.50
N VAL A 714 10.51 3.02 0.21
CA VAL A 714 11.47 2.00 -0.22
C VAL A 714 12.92 2.39 0.06
N PRO A 715 13.40 3.62 -0.26
CA PRO A 715 14.82 3.94 -0.14
C PRO A 715 15.22 4.39 1.27
N VAL A 716 14.27 4.72 2.14
CA VAL A 716 14.56 5.38 3.43
C VAL A 716 15.35 4.47 4.36
N GLY A 717 14.93 3.20 4.50
CA GLY A 717 15.62 2.23 5.35
C GLY A 717 17.09 2.03 4.98
N PRO A 718 17.40 1.66 3.74
CA PRO A 718 18.79 1.50 3.32
C PRO A 718 19.60 2.80 3.36
N ALA A 719 19.02 3.97 3.06
CA ALA A 719 19.73 5.25 3.17
C ALA A 719 20.12 5.57 4.63
N ILE A 720 19.23 5.28 5.61
CA ILE A 720 19.54 5.40 7.04
C ILE A 720 20.69 4.47 7.42
N VAL A 721 20.60 3.19 7.03
CA VAL A 721 21.64 2.20 7.37
C VAL A 721 22.97 2.53 6.72
N ASN A 722 22.98 3.02 5.49
CA ASN A 722 24.20 3.49 4.82
C ASN A 722 24.83 4.69 5.54
N ALA A 723 24.04 5.67 5.99
CA ALA A 723 24.51 6.80 6.78
C ALA A 723 25.13 6.35 8.12
N VAL A 724 24.43 5.48 8.84
CA VAL A 724 24.89 4.95 10.14
C VAL A 724 26.12 4.06 9.95
N SER A 725 26.16 3.22 8.91
CA SER A 725 27.35 2.41 8.57
C SER A 725 28.57 3.28 8.29
N ALA A 726 28.38 4.37 7.56
CA ALA A 726 29.46 5.33 7.28
C ALA A 726 29.93 6.05 8.56
N ALA A 727 29.01 6.51 9.42
CA ALA A 727 29.34 7.21 10.66
C ALA A 727 29.99 6.30 11.72
N THR A 728 29.62 5.00 11.74
CA THR A 728 30.16 4.03 12.71
C THR A 728 31.36 3.24 12.18
N GLU A 729 31.64 3.32 10.88
CA GLU A 729 32.61 2.48 10.16
C GLU A 729 32.33 0.97 10.31
N ARG A 730 31.04 0.60 10.56
CA ARG A 730 30.59 -0.78 10.75
C ARG A 730 29.74 -1.24 9.55
N GLU A 731 29.84 -2.51 9.21
CA GLU A 731 28.91 -3.14 8.27
C GLU A 731 27.63 -3.55 8.98
N LEU A 732 26.53 -2.90 8.65
CA LEU A 732 25.20 -3.17 9.21
C LEU A 732 24.34 -3.88 8.15
N ASN A 733 23.76 -5.03 8.52
CA ASN A 733 23.02 -5.90 7.62
C ASN A 733 21.62 -6.26 8.13
N LYS A 734 21.24 -5.72 9.27
CA LYS A 734 19.97 -6.01 9.93
C LYS A 734 19.27 -4.74 10.38
N ILE A 735 17.97 -4.73 10.34
CA ILE A 735 17.09 -3.73 10.96
C ILE A 735 16.08 -4.42 11.88
N PRO A 736 15.53 -3.75 12.92
CA PRO A 736 15.73 -2.33 13.25
C PRO A 736 17.07 -2.10 13.99
N LEU A 737 17.59 -0.87 13.84
CA LEU A 737 18.88 -0.49 14.45
C LEU A 737 18.83 -0.35 15.98
N CYS A 738 17.65 -0.25 16.59
CA CYS A 738 17.51 -0.24 18.06
C CYS A 738 17.98 -1.53 18.75
N ASP A 739 18.25 -2.59 17.99
CA ASP A 739 18.88 -3.82 18.52
C ASP A 739 20.37 -3.60 18.84
N GLU A 740 21.02 -2.64 18.17
CA GLU A 740 22.46 -2.40 18.24
C GLU A 740 22.82 -1.04 18.84
N PHE A 741 21.92 -0.04 18.70
CA PHE A 741 22.18 1.34 19.08
C PHE A 741 21.09 1.94 19.96
N VAL A 742 21.46 2.90 20.80
CA VAL A 742 20.48 3.78 21.44
C VAL A 742 20.02 4.83 20.40
N ILE A 743 18.74 4.85 20.11
CA ILE A 743 18.15 5.80 19.16
C ILE A 743 17.81 7.09 19.92
N LEU A 744 18.45 8.19 19.55
CA LEU A 744 18.17 9.51 20.12
C LEU A 744 17.12 10.24 19.29
N SER A 745 16.17 10.87 19.97
CA SER A 745 15.23 11.80 19.35
C SER A 745 15.99 12.97 18.70
N HIS A 746 15.51 13.48 17.57
CA HIS A 746 16.11 14.62 16.87
C HIS A 746 16.26 15.86 17.80
N ASN A 747 15.31 16.05 18.70
CA ASN A 747 15.31 17.18 19.66
C ASN A 747 16.11 16.91 20.94
N ALA A 748 16.67 15.72 21.13
CA ALA A 748 17.49 15.42 22.32
C ALA A 748 18.78 16.28 22.31
N GLY A 749 18.98 17.08 23.35
CA GLY A 749 20.19 17.89 23.52
C GLY A 749 20.16 19.30 22.89
N ARG A 750 19.11 19.69 22.17
CA ARG A 750 18.93 21.06 21.67
C ARG A 750 18.36 22.05 22.73
N ARG A 751 18.14 21.64 23.97
CA ARG A 751 17.76 22.53 25.07
C ARG A 751 19.02 23.22 25.59
N SER A 752 19.32 24.37 25.07
CA SER A 752 20.01 25.54 25.66
C SER A 752 20.95 26.24 24.67
N ALA A 753 20.37 26.96 23.75
CA ALA A 753 21.01 28.10 23.12
C ALA A 753 19.91 29.14 22.80
N THR A 754 19.18 29.54 23.87
CA THR A 754 18.38 30.78 23.89
C THR A 754 18.71 31.53 25.17
#